data_4b00768765b3f8186224b3ec469c8a58
#
_entry.id   4b00768765b3f8186224b3ec469c8a58
#
_cell.length_a   1.000
_cell.length_b   1.000
_cell.length_c   1.000
_cell.angle_alpha   90.00
_cell.angle_beta   90.00
_cell.angle_gamma   90.00
#
_symmetry.space_group_name_H-M   'P 1'
#
loop_
_entity.id
_entity.type
_entity.pdbx_description
1 polymer ?
#
loop_
_entity_poly.entity_id
_entity_poly.type
_entity_poly.pdbx_seq_one_letter_code
_entity_poly.pdbx_strand_id
1 'polypeptide(L)'
;MNKILLAFFLSFCIQLNAQINGSVVDDKNEPIIGASVRVLINGELSKVGTVTDFDGKWSLELYNFPVQVEVSSMGYSSKRKLIENSRSVIIRLNPDRNVLKEVSIVQQRLSEQQEKSALTVESMDALAIKESPSVSFYDHLGTLKGVDLTSASIGFKIINTRGFNSTSPVRSLQLIDGVDNQSPGLNFSLGNFLGAPDLDIVSVDVIAGASTAFYGPSAFNGVISMTTKDPFDFTGISSSLKVGERNLTEFSVRWADKVNEKFAYKINLFALKADDWEAGNMTATDISADNELNPGGYDAVNRYGDEEYWDAGGDVKGYPGLGRFYRPGIEERHLVDYDTENIKLTTALHYKFNDKVRGIYAMNFGAGTTVYQGDNRYSLKDILFLQNRLELREETGKWFLRAYSTHEDAGNSYDAYFTALRMQDSIVPNQFYSNQYRTMWYIFNRPQVRALPDYPSNTLSNSDFEAEMQQVIANNRDFFNQLHDTTNTIVMNFMEAVYGYSVVNYLKPGTAEFDQLKGHITSSLFTEGGSRFYDKSALYHTQGERRFDTDAGQFRVGGNVRIYTPNSAGTIFSDTSGVVIRNYEGGIYGGWEQFYKDERLKASVTARLDKNQNFQPLLSPAASVVYKANENNTLRFSVSSAIRNPTLADQYLYYNVGRAVLLGNLNGFDSLVTIDNIVEYLGKPGADRLTHDFGYFDIDAIRPERVRTAEVGWRATLFDRVFVDANYYYSNYNDFIGYVIGAKIVEGTTAIDRLKEVQVYRVAANATEQVTTQGFSIGLNTFLGDYQSLSGNYSWNKLTSDVNDPIVPAFNTPEHKFNVGWNLRNYPIKKKKEMLLGAGVNYKWIEGFLFEGSPQFTGSISSYGLVDAQCSLTKDYLINDTKTTITYKIGSSNALNNQVYQVFGGPLVGRLAYLSIQIN
;
A
#
# COMPACT_ATOMS: atom_id res chain seq x y z
N MET A 1 -77.00 -19.57 24.62
CA MET A 1 -75.70 -19.68 24.04
C MET A 1 -75.12 -18.33 23.48
N ASN A 2 -75.87 -17.23 23.63
CA ASN A 2 -75.49 -15.89 23.07
C ASN A 2 -75.02 -14.86 24.13
N LYS A 3 -74.81 -15.24 25.40
CA LYS A 3 -74.30 -14.33 26.45
C LYS A 3 -72.88 -14.72 26.94
N ILE A 4 -72.41 -15.88 26.57
CA ILE A 4 -71.02 -16.36 26.90
C ILE A 4 -70.02 -15.95 25.86
N LEU A 5 -70.44 -15.81 24.58
CA LEU A 5 -69.53 -15.34 23.49
C LEU A 5 -69.21 -13.84 23.57
N LEU A 6 -70.08 -13.02 24.20
CA LEU A 6 -69.87 -11.59 24.34
C LEU A 6 -68.90 -11.28 25.50
N ALA A 7 -68.81 -12.17 26.49
CA ALA A 7 -67.86 -12.01 27.63
C ALA A 7 -66.46 -12.46 27.25
N PHE A 8 -66.29 -13.34 26.24
CA PHE A 8 -64.96 -13.76 25.73
C PHE A 8 -64.36 -12.75 24.75
N PHE A 9 -65.19 -11.91 24.11
CA PHE A 9 -64.72 -10.83 23.21
C PHE A 9 -64.37 -9.54 23.94
N LEU A 10 -64.84 -9.38 25.21
CA LEU A 10 -64.52 -8.21 26.07
C LEU A 10 -63.31 -8.43 26.98
N SER A 11 -62.69 -9.63 26.99
CA SER A 11 -61.48 -9.93 27.76
C SER A 11 -60.20 -9.84 26.93
N PHE A 12 -60.27 -9.52 25.63
CA PHE A 12 -59.07 -9.13 24.86
C PHE A 12 -58.83 -7.64 25.09
N CYS A 13 -58.44 -7.26 26.31
CA CYS A 13 -57.84 -5.99 26.58
C CYS A 13 -56.58 -5.93 25.69
N ILE A 14 -56.68 -5.21 24.59
CA ILE A 14 -55.51 -4.75 23.80
C ILE A 14 -54.66 -3.97 24.82
N GLN A 15 -53.61 -4.58 25.32
CA GLN A 15 -52.53 -3.84 25.93
C GLN A 15 -51.96 -2.97 24.83
N LEU A 16 -52.38 -1.72 24.77
CA LEU A 16 -51.72 -0.68 24.02
C LEU A 16 -50.35 -0.50 24.66
N ASN A 17 -49.37 -1.18 24.16
CA ASN A 17 -47.96 -0.91 24.49
C ASN A 17 -47.68 0.52 24.07
N ALA A 18 -47.44 1.41 24.98
CA ALA A 18 -47.03 2.78 24.68
C ALA A 18 -45.57 2.74 24.28
N GLN A 19 -45.35 2.72 23.01
CA GLN A 19 -43.99 2.83 22.42
C GLN A 19 -43.65 4.31 22.31
N ILE A 20 -42.49 4.71 22.85
CA ILE A 20 -41.91 6.02 22.63
C ILE A 20 -40.90 5.91 21.52
N ASN A 21 -41.05 6.76 20.51
CA ASN A 21 -40.09 6.92 19.43
C ASN A 21 -39.44 8.28 19.55
N GLY A 22 -38.18 8.40 19.14
CA GLY A 22 -37.51 9.67 19.13
C GLY A 22 -36.30 9.64 18.20
N SER A 23 -35.64 10.78 18.06
CA SER A 23 -34.36 10.87 17.40
C SER A 23 -33.35 11.61 18.28
N VAL A 24 -32.10 11.23 18.17
CA VAL A 24 -30.97 11.94 18.77
C VAL A 24 -30.21 12.62 17.65
N VAL A 25 -30.06 13.93 17.78
CA VAL A 25 -29.34 14.75 16.78
C VAL A 25 -28.32 15.61 17.49
N ASP A 26 -27.35 16.12 16.71
CA ASP A 26 -26.39 17.08 17.22
C ASP A 26 -26.90 18.54 17.19
N ASP A 27 -26.04 19.49 17.42
CA ASP A 27 -26.33 20.92 17.39
C ASP A 27 -26.66 21.46 15.98
N LYS A 28 -26.36 20.70 14.92
CA LYS A 28 -26.68 21.02 13.52
C LYS A 28 -27.89 20.26 12.96
N ASN A 29 -28.62 19.50 13.81
CA ASN A 29 -29.72 18.58 13.49
C ASN A 29 -29.34 17.30 12.74
N GLU A 30 -28.10 16.87 12.79
CA GLU A 30 -27.68 15.63 12.17
C GLU A 30 -27.85 14.43 13.11
N PRO A 31 -28.20 13.24 12.58
CA PRO A 31 -28.49 12.08 13.39
C PRO A 31 -27.21 11.58 14.08
N ILE A 32 -27.31 11.25 15.35
CA ILE A 32 -26.22 10.62 16.11
C ILE A 32 -26.49 9.12 16.19
N ILE A 33 -25.64 8.34 15.50
CA ILE A 33 -25.73 6.88 15.43
C ILE A 33 -25.16 6.25 16.72
N GLY A 34 -25.79 5.21 17.22
CA GLY A 34 -25.30 4.47 18.39
C GLY A 34 -25.35 5.23 19.70
N ALA A 35 -26.10 6.35 19.76
CA ALA A 35 -26.36 7.04 21.01
C ALA A 35 -27.18 6.16 21.96
N SER A 36 -26.71 6.00 23.19
CA SER A 36 -27.41 5.23 24.23
C SER A 36 -28.54 6.06 24.84
N VAL A 37 -29.74 5.55 24.79
CA VAL A 37 -30.92 6.15 25.43
C VAL A 37 -31.36 5.25 26.58
N ARG A 38 -31.18 5.68 27.82
CA ARG A 38 -31.44 4.87 29.02
C ARG A 38 -32.42 5.55 29.94
N VAL A 39 -33.34 4.76 30.51
CA VAL A 39 -34.33 5.25 31.46
C VAL A 39 -33.71 5.48 32.83
N LEU A 40 -34.04 6.58 33.48
CA LEU A 40 -33.69 6.82 34.88
C LEU A 40 -34.87 6.42 35.79
N ILE A 41 -34.58 5.61 36.81
CA ILE A 41 -35.51 5.24 37.88
C ILE A 41 -34.93 5.77 39.19
N ASN A 42 -35.66 6.63 39.87
CA ASN A 42 -35.18 7.30 41.09
C ASN A 42 -33.86 8.08 40.93
N GLY A 43 -33.59 8.61 39.71
CA GLY A 43 -32.39 9.37 39.40
C GLY A 43 -31.17 8.52 39.02
N GLU A 44 -31.24 7.20 39.08
CA GLU A 44 -30.21 6.26 38.68
C GLU A 44 -30.53 5.59 37.33
N LEU A 45 -29.48 5.28 36.55
CA LEU A 45 -29.61 4.64 35.24
C LEU A 45 -30.14 3.20 35.38
N SER A 46 -31.29 2.90 34.80
CA SER A 46 -31.86 1.57 34.77
C SER A 46 -31.25 0.67 33.71
N LYS A 47 -31.60 -0.61 33.72
CA LYS A 47 -31.24 -1.55 32.64
C LYS A 47 -32.12 -1.40 31.38
N VAL A 48 -33.20 -0.60 31.48
CA VAL A 48 -34.08 -0.34 30.33
C VAL A 48 -33.48 0.76 29.47
N GLY A 49 -33.21 0.46 28.25
CA GLY A 49 -32.59 1.39 27.31
C GLY A 49 -32.49 0.81 25.90
N THR A 50 -32.16 1.65 24.96
CA THR A 50 -31.94 1.33 23.54
C THR A 50 -30.78 2.15 23.01
N VAL A 51 -30.37 1.91 21.76
CA VAL A 51 -29.41 2.74 21.04
C VAL A 51 -30.06 3.28 19.77
N THR A 52 -29.58 4.41 19.29
CA THR A 52 -30.05 5.00 18.04
C THR A 52 -29.53 4.21 16.85
N ASP A 53 -30.36 4.11 15.80
CA ASP A 53 -30.02 3.55 14.49
C ASP A 53 -29.17 4.50 13.65
N PHE A 54 -28.98 4.17 12.36
CA PHE A 54 -28.21 5.00 11.40
C PHE A 54 -28.85 6.37 11.12
N ASP A 55 -30.15 6.54 11.37
CA ASP A 55 -30.87 7.81 11.26
C ASP A 55 -30.93 8.57 12.60
N GLY A 56 -30.22 8.11 13.60
CA GLY A 56 -30.29 8.64 14.96
C GLY A 56 -31.63 8.36 15.66
N LYS A 57 -32.48 7.49 15.09
CA LYS A 57 -33.80 7.17 15.66
C LYS A 57 -33.68 6.07 16.71
N TRP A 58 -34.55 6.13 17.71
CA TRP A 58 -34.65 5.14 18.77
C TRP A 58 -36.10 4.87 19.15
N SER A 59 -36.34 3.70 19.70
CA SER A 59 -37.63 3.28 20.18
C SER A 59 -37.49 2.57 21.53
N LEU A 60 -38.39 2.86 22.45
CA LEU A 60 -38.43 2.24 23.76
C LEU A 60 -39.88 1.88 24.11
N GLU A 61 -40.09 0.65 24.58
CA GLU A 61 -41.35 0.22 25.16
C GLU A 61 -41.41 0.65 26.65
N LEU A 62 -42.29 1.57 26.98
CA LEU A 62 -42.46 2.08 28.34
C LEU A 62 -43.94 2.13 28.72
N TYR A 63 -44.21 1.77 29.95
CA TYR A 63 -45.59 1.60 30.46
C TYR A 63 -46.08 2.78 31.31
N ASN A 64 -45.19 3.67 31.76
CA ASN A 64 -45.54 4.77 32.65
C ASN A 64 -44.95 6.10 32.23
N PHE A 65 -45.72 7.17 32.29
CA PHE A 65 -45.31 8.56 32.08
C PHE A 65 -45.60 9.40 33.34
N PRO A 66 -44.82 10.45 33.62
CA PRO A 66 -43.63 10.89 32.91
C PRO A 66 -42.42 10.00 33.20
N VAL A 67 -41.51 9.88 32.18
CA VAL A 67 -40.29 9.12 32.33
C VAL A 67 -39.08 10.00 31.99
N GLN A 68 -38.04 9.89 32.80
CA GLN A 68 -36.80 10.59 32.51
C GLN A 68 -35.83 9.64 31.80
N VAL A 69 -35.26 10.08 30.68
CA VAL A 69 -34.19 9.38 29.95
C VAL A 69 -32.91 10.17 30.00
N GLU A 70 -31.79 9.45 30.09
CA GLU A 70 -30.46 9.99 29.83
C GLU A 70 -30.01 9.49 28.48
N VAL A 71 -29.60 10.42 27.62
CA VAL A 71 -29.06 10.15 26.33
C VAL A 71 -27.58 10.47 26.37
N SER A 72 -26.75 9.51 26.02
CA SER A 72 -25.31 9.64 25.97
C SER A 72 -24.80 9.08 24.64
N SER A 73 -23.86 9.77 24.05
CA SER A 73 -23.11 9.27 22.89
C SER A 73 -21.67 9.63 23.11
N MET A 74 -20.81 8.77 22.56
CA MET A 74 -19.38 9.02 22.60
C MET A 74 -19.11 10.32 21.84
N GLY A 75 -18.56 11.24 22.59
CA GLY A 75 -18.25 12.47 21.99
C GLY A 75 -19.22 13.59 22.24
N TYR A 76 -20.28 13.38 22.93
CA TYR A 76 -21.29 14.36 23.26
C TYR A 76 -21.50 14.45 24.76
N SER A 77 -21.84 15.65 25.27
CA SER A 77 -22.26 15.79 26.66
C SER A 77 -23.59 15.06 26.86
N SER A 78 -23.65 14.16 27.83
CA SER A 78 -24.88 13.43 28.14
C SER A 78 -25.99 14.41 28.52
N LYS A 79 -27.21 14.11 28.08
CA LYS A 79 -28.38 14.97 28.33
C LYS A 79 -29.52 14.19 28.93
N ARG A 80 -30.10 14.73 30.03
CA ARG A 80 -31.33 14.19 30.64
C ARG A 80 -32.54 14.92 30.08
N LYS A 81 -33.56 14.15 29.68
CA LYS A 81 -34.82 14.68 29.15
C LYS A 81 -35.99 14.00 29.85
N LEU A 82 -36.92 14.81 30.36
CA LEU A 82 -38.22 14.31 30.85
C LEU A 82 -39.14 14.15 29.63
N ILE A 83 -39.73 12.98 29.49
CA ILE A 83 -40.72 12.66 28.46
C ILE A 83 -42.06 12.49 29.13
N GLU A 84 -42.99 13.37 28.80
CA GLU A 84 -44.29 13.49 29.47
C GLU A 84 -45.37 12.62 28.81
N ASN A 85 -45.20 12.21 27.56
CA ASN A 85 -46.16 11.44 26.78
C ASN A 85 -45.50 10.64 25.66
N SER A 86 -46.27 9.83 24.93
CA SER A 86 -45.78 8.95 23.84
C SER A 86 -45.51 9.66 22.50
N ARG A 87 -45.49 10.98 22.43
CA ARG A 87 -45.15 11.68 21.18
C ARG A 87 -43.66 11.56 20.87
N SER A 88 -43.31 11.46 19.58
CA SER A 88 -41.94 11.42 19.15
C SER A 88 -41.17 12.65 19.66
N VAL A 89 -39.98 12.39 20.22
CA VAL A 89 -39.14 13.43 20.83
C VAL A 89 -37.77 13.53 20.12
N ILE A 90 -37.37 14.75 19.79
CA ILE A 90 -36.02 15.04 19.31
C ILE A 90 -35.18 15.45 20.53
N ILE A 91 -34.09 14.73 20.75
CA ILE A 91 -33.13 15.01 21.82
C ILE A 91 -31.84 15.49 21.14
N ARG A 92 -31.49 16.75 21.41
CA ARG A 92 -30.26 17.33 20.86
C ARG A 92 -29.16 17.20 21.91
N LEU A 93 -28.07 16.50 21.53
CA LEU A 93 -26.84 16.47 22.29
C LEU A 93 -25.90 17.57 21.81
N ASN A 94 -25.26 18.23 22.75
CA ASN A 94 -24.21 19.18 22.43
C ASN A 94 -22.87 18.48 22.45
N PRO A 95 -22.00 18.73 21.47
CA PRO A 95 -20.63 18.25 21.49
C PRO A 95 -19.94 18.61 22.81
N ASP A 96 -19.21 17.69 23.39
CA ASP A 96 -18.41 17.98 24.60
C ASP A 96 -17.22 18.83 24.16
N ARG A 97 -17.23 20.12 24.48
CA ARG A 97 -16.31 21.14 23.96
C ARG A 97 -14.84 20.85 24.15
N ASN A 98 -14.48 19.82 24.89
CA ASN A 98 -13.10 19.50 25.24
C ASN A 98 -12.45 18.36 24.43
N VAL A 99 -13.28 17.58 23.72
CA VAL A 99 -12.75 16.46 22.89
C VAL A 99 -13.28 16.54 21.45
N LEU A 100 -14.25 17.41 21.18
CA LEU A 100 -15.26 17.18 20.16
C LEU A 100 -15.50 18.26 19.13
N LYS A 101 -14.73 19.33 19.08
CA LYS A 101 -14.64 20.07 17.81
C LYS A 101 -14.11 19.16 16.67
N GLU A 102 -13.25 18.23 17.02
CA GLU A 102 -12.70 17.25 16.07
C GLU A 102 -13.72 16.19 15.65
N VAL A 103 -14.39 15.56 16.60
CA VAL A 103 -15.26 14.40 16.34
C VAL A 103 -16.58 14.77 15.69
N SER A 104 -17.23 15.88 16.06
CA SER A 104 -18.55 16.23 15.52
C SER A 104 -18.51 16.63 14.04
N ILE A 105 -17.43 17.30 13.60
CA ILE A 105 -17.27 17.69 12.19
C ILE A 105 -16.96 16.46 11.33
N VAL A 106 -16.32 15.43 11.91
CA VAL A 106 -15.92 14.22 11.22
C VAL A 106 -17.06 13.23 11.07
N GLN A 107 -17.82 12.95 12.13
CA GLN A 107 -18.96 12.02 12.05
C GLN A 107 -19.99 12.44 10.99
N GLN A 108 -20.21 13.73 10.83
CA GLN A 108 -21.11 14.24 9.80
C GLN A 108 -20.67 13.94 8.37
N ARG A 109 -19.37 14.06 8.09
CA ARG A 109 -18.84 13.76 6.73
C ARG A 109 -18.76 12.28 6.45
N LEU A 110 -18.47 11.47 7.46
CA LEU A 110 -18.33 10.03 7.34
C LEU A 110 -19.68 9.32 7.18
N SER A 111 -20.66 9.64 8.00
CA SER A 111 -21.99 9.05 7.92
C SER A 111 -22.67 9.38 6.60
N GLU A 112 -22.56 10.62 6.15
CA GLU A 112 -23.14 11.06 4.88
C GLU A 112 -22.47 10.41 3.66
N GLN A 113 -21.13 10.33 3.66
CA GLN A 113 -20.39 9.71 2.56
C GLN A 113 -20.54 8.19 2.56
N GLN A 114 -20.50 7.54 3.72
CA GLN A 114 -20.76 6.11 3.87
C GLN A 114 -22.23 5.76 3.56
N GLU A 115 -23.17 6.51 4.09
CA GLU A 115 -24.61 6.25 3.93
C GLU A 115 -25.07 6.49 2.50
N LYS A 116 -24.57 7.53 1.85
CA LYS A 116 -24.94 7.90 0.47
C LYS A 116 -24.10 7.23 -0.60
N SER A 117 -22.98 6.57 -0.24
CA SER A 117 -22.12 5.86 -1.19
C SER A 117 -22.69 4.49 -1.54
N ALA A 118 -22.80 4.22 -2.83
CA ALA A 118 -23.08 2.90 -3.34
C ALA A 118 -21.86 1.97 -3.36
N LEU A 119 -20.64 2.55 -3.34
CA LEU A 119 -19.39 1.82 -3.24
C LEU A 119 -19.08 1.50 -1.77
N THR A 120 -18.27 0.48 -1.56
CA THR A 120 -17.76 0.19 -0.21
C THR A 120 -16.75 1.26 0.18
N VAL A 121 -17.05 2.00 1.24
CA VAL A 121 -16.19 3.02 1.84
C VAL A 121 -15.91 2.63 3.28
N GLU A 122 -14.64 2.42 3.60
CA GLU A 122 -14.15 2.25 4.97
C GLU A 122 -13.52 3.57 5.43
N SER A 123 -13.82 4.00 6.62
CA SER A 123 -13.38 5.29 7.13
C SER A 123 -12.72 5.18 8.47
N MET A 124 -11.66 5.94 8.65
CA MET A 124 -10.97 6.12 9.93
C MET A 124 -11.02 7.60 10.30
N ASP A 125 -11.67 7.93 11.40
CA ASP A 125 -11.78 9.30 11.90
C ASP A 125 -10.56 9.70 12.75
N ALA A 126 -10.49 10.98 13.14
CA ALA A 126 -9.42 11.51 13.97
C ALA A 126 -9.29 10.80 15.32
N LEU A 127 -10.41 10.29 15.87
CA LEU A 127 -10.40 9.55 17.12
C LEU A 127 -9.78 8.16 16.94
N ALA A 128 -10.15 7.44 15.90
CA ALA A 128 -9.54 6.15 15.56
C ALA A 128 -8.04 6.28 15.25
N ILE A 129 -7.63 7.37 14.59
CA ILE A 129 -6.22 7.70 14.36
C ILE A 129 -5.48 7.91 15.69
N LYS A 130 -6.05 8.70 16.60
CA LYS A 130 -5.48 8.94 17.94
C LYS A 130 -5.37 7.66 18.77
N GLU A 131 -6.33 6.76 18.67
CA GLU A 131 -6.39 5.49 19.41
C GLU A 131 -5.62 4.35 18.74
N SER A 132 -5.11 4.55 17.54
CA SER A 132 -4.31 3.55 16.84
C SER A 132 -3.16 3.05 17.73
N PRO A 133 -2.98 1.74 17.90
CA PRO A 133 -1.88 1.19 18.68
C PRO A 133 -0.52 1.32 17.99
N SER A 134 -0.51 1.52 16.68
CA SER A 134 0.70 1.57 15.87
C SER A 134 1.36 2.95 15.90
N VAL A 135 2.62 3.02 15.53
CA VAL A 135 3.37 4.29 15.45
C VAL A 135 2.74 5.22 14.43
N SER A 136 2.37 4.70 13.26
CA SER A 136 1.69 5.43 12.19
C SER A 136 0.26 4.92 12.01
N PHE A 137 -0.68 5.83 11.73
CA PHE A 137 -2.05 5.45 11.41
C PHE A 137 -2.15 4.61 10.11
N TYR A 138 -1.16 4.70 9.23
CA TYR A 138 -1.11 3.85 8.02
C TYR A 138 -1.12 2.35 8.36
N ASP A 139 -0.44 1.93 9.42
CA ASP A 139 -0.50 0.53 9.86
C ASP A 139 -1.92 0.12 10.27
N HIS A 140 -2.64 1.05 10.90
CA HIS A 140 -4.00 0.80 11.35
C HIS A 140 -5.01 0.75 10.19
N LEU A 141 -4.74 1.40 9.05
CA LEU A 141 -5.57 1.24 7.84
C LEU A 141 -5.64 -0.21 7.39
N GLY A 142 -4.58 -1.00 7.59
CA GLY A 142 -4.59 -2.44 7.31
C GLY A 142 -5.53 -3.27 8.18
N THR A 143 -6.16 -2.69 9.22
CA THR A 143 -7.20 -3.34 10.02
C THR A 143 -8.62 -3.10 9.49
N LEU A 144 -8.78 -2.20 8.52
CA LEU A 144 -10.05 -1.92 7.89
C LEU A 144 -10.50 -3.09 6.99
N LYS A 145 -11.80 -3.22 6.82
CA LYS A 145 -12.42 -4.28 6.03
C LYS A 145 -11.99 -4.20 4.56
N GLY A 146 -11.45 -5.30 4.01
CA GLY A 146 -11.06 -5.37 2.60
C GLY A 146 -9.79 -4.60 2.25
N VAL A 147 -9.05 -4.08 3.23
CA VAL A 147 -7.82 -3.31 3.02
C VAL A 147 -6.61 -4.20 3.24
N ASP A 148 -5.67 -4.18 2.30
CA ASP A 148 -4.38 -4.83 2.38
C ASP A 148 -3.30 -3.80 2.69
N LEU A 149 -2.41 -4.13 3.63
CA LEU A 149 -1.23 -3.34 3.97
C LEU A 149 0.02 -4.13 3.63
N THR A 150 0.91 -3.53 2.89
CA THR A 150 2.25 -4.04 2.59
C THR A 150 3.28 -3.09 3.19
N SER A 151 4.18 -3.61 4.04
CA SER A 151 5.22 -2.84 4.69
C SER A 151 6.58 -3.40 4.31
N ALA A 152 7.31 -2.68 3.46
CA ALA A 152 8.68 -3.00 3.08
C ALA A 152 9.72 -2.27 3.95
N SER A 153 9.30 -1.24 4.69
CA SER A 153 10.10 -0.45 5.61
C SER A 153 9.22 0.34 6.60
N ILE A 154 9.79 0.94 7.62
CA ILE A 154 9.11 1.88 8.51
C ILE A 154 8.63 3.11 7.72
N GLY A 155 9.46 3.59 6.81
CA GLY A 155 9.23 4.81 6.03
C GLY A 155 8.36 4.62 4.79
N PHE A 156 8.06 3.39 4.37
CA PHE A 156 7.32 3.15 3.13
C PHE A 156 6.27 2.04 3.29
N LYS A 157 5.01 2.45 3.44
CA LYS A 157 3.86 1.57 3.65
C LYS A 157 2.81 1.80 2.58
N ILE A 158 2.29 0.72 2.04
CA ILE A 158 1.41 0.70 0.88
C ILE A 158 0.06 0.12 1.27
N ILE A 159 -0.99 0.80 0.85
CA ILE A 159 -2.38 0.38 1.04
C ILE A 159 -2.95 -0.02 -0.32
N ASN A 160 -3.59 -1.16 -0.38
CA ASN A 160 -4.30 -1.65 -1.56
C ASN A 160 -5.65 -2.27 -1.19
N THR A 161 -6.50 -2.51 -2.17
CA THR A 161 -7.79 -3.21 -2.03
C THR A 161 -8.04 -4.12 -3.23
N ARG A 162 -8.76 -5.23 -3.03
CA ARG A 162 -9.29 -6.12 -4.06
C ARG A 162 -8.27 -6.84 -4.94
N GLY A 163 -7.10 -7.14 -4.39
CA GLY A 163 -6.10 -7.96 -5.09
C GLY A 163 -5.08 -7.19 -5.90
N PHE A 164 -4.19 -7.91 -6.56
CA PHE A 164 -3.06 -7.37 -7.34
C PHE A 164 -2.22 -6.39 -6.53
N ASN A 165 -1.93 -6.80 -5.29
CA ASN A 165 -1.11 -6.03 -4.38
C ASN A 165 0.33 -5.95 -4.91
N SER A 166 0.93 -4.78 -4.80
CA SER A 166 2.28 -4.52 -5.31
C SER A 166 2.99 -3.54 -4.38
N THR A 167 4.28 -3.65 -4.29
CA THR A 167 5.14 -2.67 -3.63
C THR A 167 5.20 -1.34 -4.38
N SER A 168 4.79 -1.33 -5.66
CA SER A 168 4.60 -0.13 -6.50
C SER A 168 3.11 0.05 -6.82
N PRO A 169 2.31 0.74 -5.99
CA PRO A 169 0.85 0.73 -6.06
C PRO A 169 0.30 1.62 -7.20
N VAL A 170 0.52 1.22 -8.44
CA VAL A 170 0.06 1.95 -9.65
C VAL A 170 -1.45 1.82 -9.91
N ARG A 171 -2.14 0.92 -9.18
CA ARG A 171 -3.59 0.66 -9.33
C ARG A 171 -4.46 1.28 -8.24
N SER A 172 -3.84 1.95 -7.27
CA SER A 172 -4.54 2.64 -6.17
C SER A 172 -4.16 4.12 -6.15
N LEU A 173 -5.16 4.98 -6.01
CA LEU A 173 -4.98 6.43 -5.98
C LEU A 173 -4.97 6.91 -4.53
N GLN A 174 -3.95 7.66 -4.13
CA GLN A 174 -3.89 8.28 -2.81
C GLN A 174 -4.05 9.80 -2.94
N LEU A 175 -5.03 10.36 -2.23
CA LEU A 175 -5.34 11.79 -2.25
C LEU A 175 -5.17 12.41 -0.87
N ILE A 176 -4.60 13.61 -0.82
CA ILE A 176 -4.59 14.48 0.36
C ILE A 176 -5.29 15.78 0.00
N ASP A 177 -6.43 16.06 0.63
CA ASP A 177 -7.31 17.18 0.27
C ASP A 177 -7.64 17.24 -1.25
N GLY A 178 -7.76 16.06 -1.87
CA GLY A 178 -8.04 15.91 -3.30
C GLY A 178 -6.87 16.16 -4.25
N VAL A 179 -5.65 16.24 -3.73
CA VAL A 179 -4.40 16.30 -4.49
C VAL A 179 -3.76 14.93 -4.52
N ASP A 180 -3.33 14.51 -5.70
CA ASP A 180 -2.71 13.22 -5.92
C ASP A 180 -1.32 13.14 -5.26
N ASN A 181 -1.12 12.14 -4.40
CA ASN A 181 0.10 11.93 -3.62
C ASN A 181 0.97 10.85 -4.28
N GLN A 182 1.32 11.06 -5.54
CA GLN A 182 2.15 10.14 -6.33
C GLN A 182 3.50 10.74 -6.69
N SER A 183 4.48 9.85 -6.95
CA SER A 183 5.73 10.21 -7.64
C SER A 183 5.41 10.61 -9.07
N PRO A 184 5.81 11.83 -9.51
CA PRO A 184 5.61 12.28 -10.88
C PRO A 184 6.28 11.42 -11.95
N GLY A 185 7.45 10.87 -11.69
CA GLY A 185 8.21 10.03 -12.62
C GLY A 185 7.67 8.60 -12.67
N LEU A 186 7.52 7.96 -11.53
CA LEU A 186 7.20 6.53 -11.46
C LEU A 186 5.68 6.24 -11.43
N ASN A 187 4.84 7.26 -11.26
CA ASN A 187 3.37 7.18 -11.25
C ASN A 187 2.77 6.23 -10.20
N PHE A 188 3.42 6.05 -9.06
CA PHE A 188 2.86 5.29 -7.95
C PHE A 188 2.74 6.13 -6.68
N SER A 189 1.84 5.71 -5.79
CA SER A 189 1.57 6.39 -4.52
C SER A 189 2.76 6.31 -3.57
N LEU A 190 3.10 7.44 -2.93
CA LEU A 190 4.24 7.56 -2.00
C LEU A 190 3.91 7.08 -0.57
N GLY A 191 2.74 6.46 -0.37
CA GLY A 191 2.35 5.89 0.91
C GLY A 191 2.42 6.89 2.06
N ASN A 192 3.03 6.49 3.16
CA ASN A 192 3.21 7.35 4.34
C ASN A 192 4.41 8.32 4.20
N PHE A 193 5.29 8.13 3.22
CA PHE A 193 6.50 8.95 3.09
C PHE A 193 6.15 10.45 2.87
N LEU A 194 5.23 10.76 1.95
CA LEU A 194 4.69 12.11 1.74
C LEU A 194 3.27 12.27 2.30
N GLY A 195 2.80 11.35 3.15
CA GLY A 195 1.48 11.40 3.76
C GLY A 195 1.28 12.59 4.69
N ALA A 196 0.03 12.95 4.95
CA ALA A 196 -0.29 14.01 5.91
C ALA A 196 0.13 13.61 7.33
N PRO A 197 0.64 14.55 8.16
CA PRO A 197 0.96 14.28 9.56
C PRO A 197 -0.28 13.91 10.37
N ASP A 198 -0.14 12.95 11.30
CA ASP A 198 -1.24 12.45 12.17
C ASP A 198 -2.03 13.57 12.86
N LEU A 199 -1.33 14.61 13.32
CA LEU A 199 -1.95 15.75 14.03
C LEU A 199 -2.89 16.60 13.15
N ASP A 200 -2.72 16.56 11.83
CA ASP A 200 -3.50 17.40 10.90
C ASP A 200 -4.62 16.62 10.19
N ILE A 201 -4.76 15.31 10.40
CA ILE A 201 -5.79 14.51 9.73
C ILE A 201 -7.10 14.58 10.50
N VAL A 202 -8.19 14.74 9.76
CA VAL A 202 -9.58 14.64 10.23
C VAL A 202 -10.13 13.27 9.94
N SER A 203 -9.93 12.76 8.72
CA SER A 203 -10.41 11.45 8.29
C SER A 203 -9.57 10.87 7.16
N VAL A 204 -9.58 9.55 7.09
CA VAL A 204 -9.08 8.80 5.96
C VAL A 204 -10.19 7.89 5.47
N ASP A 205 -10.58 8.05 4.20
CA ASP A 205 -11.57 7.22 3.54
C ASP A 205 -10.88 6.30 2.54
N VAL A 206 -11.12 5.00 2.66
CA VAL A 206 -10.68 3.98 1.71
C VAL A 206 -11.88 3.53 0.90
N ILE A 207 -11.94 3.93 -0.35
CA ILE A 207 -12.99 3.60 -1.31
C ILE A 207 -12.50 2.41 -2.11
N ALA A 208 -13.09 1.25 -1.91
CA ALA A 208 -12.66 0.01 -2.55
C ALA A 208 -13.25 -0.13 -3.96
N GLY A 209 -12.41 -0.58 -4.90
CA GLY A 209 -12.80 -0.96 -6.26
C GLY A 209 -12.80 0.16 -7.29
N ALA A 210 -13.34 -0.16 -8.46
CA ALA A 210 -13.32 0.69 -9.65
C ALA A 210 -14.03 2.03 -9.44
N SER A 211 -13.27 3.11 -9.38
CA SER A 211 -13.75 4.46 -9.03
C SER A 211 -13.35 5.55 -10.03
N THR A 212 -12.88 5.18 -11.23
CA THR A 212 -12.39 6.12 -12.25
C THR A 212 -13.44 7.15 -12.66
N ALA A 213 -14.73 6.78 -12.69
CA ALA A 213 -15.80 7.71 -13.06
C ALA A 213 -15.81 9.01 -12.24
N PHE A 214 -15.33 8.96 -10.98
CA PHE A 214 -15.30 10.12 -10.09
C PHE A 214 -13.90 10.71 -9.91
N TYR A 215 -12.87 9.84 -9.86
CA TYR A 215 -11.51 10.23 -9.46
C TYR A 215 -10.51 10.27 -10.61
N GLY A 216 -10.87 9.73 -11.76
CA GLY A 216 -10.03 9.65 -12.95
C GLY A 216 -9.18 8.36 -13.03
N PRO A 217 -8.35 8.26 -14.08
CA PRO A 217 -7.42 7.14 -14.25
C PRO A 217 -6.58 6.91 -12.99
N SER A 218 -6.15 5.66 -12.75
CA SER A 218 -5.46 5.17 -11.55
C SER A 218 -6.34 4.89 -10.33
N ALA A 219 -7.62 5.35 -10.27
CA ALA A 219 -8.61 4.88 -9.32
C ALA A 219 -9.16 3.50 -9.74
N PHE A 220 -8.27 2.53 -9.92
CA PHE A 220 -8.52 1.26 -10.56
C PHE A 220 -8.97 0.20 -9.54
N ASN A 221 -8.18 -0.05 -8.50
CA ASN A 221 -8.52 -0.95 -7.40
C ASN A 221 -9.14 -0.20 -6.21
N GLY A 222 -8.83 1.09 -6.03
CA GLY A 222 -9.40 1.89 -4.97
C GLY A 222 -8.81 3.29 -4.87
N VAL A 223 -9.37 4.05 -3.93
CA VAL A 223 -8.93 5.41 -3.61
C VAL A 223 -8.75 5.53 -2.10
N ILE A 224 -7.60 6.05 -1.68
CA ILE A 224 -7.32 6.43 -0.29
C ILE A 224 -7.39 7.95 -0.25
N SER A 225 -8.42 8.50 0.41
CA SER A 225 -8.67 9.94 0.48
C SER A 225 -8.49 10.46 1.90
N MET A 226 -7.50 11.31 2.12
CA MET A 226 -7.21 11.95 3.39
C MET A 226 -7.75 13.36 3.40
N THR A 227 -8.41 13.72 4.47
CA THR A 227 -8.91 15.08 4.71
C THR A 227 -8.16 15.69 5.88
N THR A 228 -7.59 16.88 5.68
CA THR A 228 -6.84 17.58 6.72
C THR A 228 -7.71 18.61 7.47
N LYS A 229 -7.28 18.99 8.68
CA LYS A 229 -7.98 19.94 9.55
C LYS A 229 -8.06 21.33 8.93
N ASP A 230 -9.27 21.89 8.89
CA ASP A 230 -9.51 23.27 8.41
C ASP A 230 -9.06 24.26 9.49
N PRO A 231 -8.20 25.25 9.18
CA PRO A 231 -7.71 26.21 10.18
C PRO A 231 -8.77 27.16 10.72
N PHE A 232 -9.90 27.34 10.06
CA PHE A 232 -11.03 28.12 10.62
C PHE A 232 -11.75 27.38 11.74
N ASP A 233 -11.77 26.04 11.67
CA ASP A 233 -12.52 25.19 12.62
C ASP A 233 -11.61 24.64 13.73
N PHE A 234 -10.34 24.34 13.40
CA PHE A 234 -9.37 23.70 14.28
C PHE A 234 -8.19 24.63 14.54
N THR A 235 -8.36 25.59 15.43
CA THR A 235 -7.32 26.51 15.86
C THR A 235 -6.51 25.98 17.04
N GLY A 236 -5.36 26.54 17.30
CA GLY A 236 -4.47 26.24 18.43
C GLY A 236 -3.20 25.52 18.03
N ILE A 237 -2.44 25.13 19.06
CA ILE A 237 -1.18 24.38 18.93
C ILE A 237 -1.41 22.98 19.45
N SER A 238 -0.99 22.00 18.67
CA SER A 238 -0.89 20.60 19.11
C SER A 238 0.52 20.09 18.85
N SER A 239 1.07 19.31 19.76
CA SER A 239 2.39 18.69 19.60
C SER A 239 2.39 17.24 20.05
N SER A 240 3.26 16.44 19.47
CA SER A 240 3.46 15.04 19.83
C SER A 240 4.92 14.68 19.78
N LEU A 241 5.39 13.96 20.79
CA LEU A 241 6.68 13.30 20.82
C LEU A 241 6.48 11.81 21.03
N LYS A 242 7.07 10.98 20.15
CA LYS A 242 7.10 9.52 20.29
C LYS A 242 8.54 9.07 20.35
N VAL A 243 8.85 8.14 21.26
CA VAL A 243 10.16 7.46 21.34
C VAL A 243 9.92 5.97 21.53
N GLY A 244 10.74 5.14 20.91
CA GLY A 244 10.47 3.71 20.90
C GLY A 244 11.65 2.82 20.54
N GLU A 245 11.34 1.55 20.29
CA GLU A 245 12.29 0.56 19.80
C GLU A 245 12.91 1.00 18.46
N ARG A 246 14.05 0.45 18.09
CA ARG A 246 14.80 0.76 16.88
C ARG A 246 15.19 2.24 16.76
N ASN A 247 15.61 2.82 17.86
CA ASN A 247 15.98 4.24 17.97
C ASN A 247 14.90 5.21 17.44
N LEU A 248 13.64 4.74 17.39
CA LEU A 248 12.53 5.55 16.92
C LEU A 248 12.40 6.83 17.73
N THR A 249 12.44 7.94 17.02
CA THR A 249 12.09 9.26 17.53
C THR A 249 11.22 9.97 16.52
N GLU A 250 10.02 10.38 16.94
CA GLU A 250 9.08 11.13 16.09
C GLU A 250 8.63 12.37 16.83
N PHE A 251 8.74 13.51 16.19
CA PHE A 251 8.29 14.80 16.70
C PHE A 251 7.31 15.42 15.69
N SER A 252 6.19 15.93 16.19
CA SER A 252 5.18 16.61 15.38
C SER A 252 4.68 17.86 16.08
N VAL A 253 4.47 18.92 15.32
CA VAL A 253 3.80 20.14 15.77
C VAL A 253 2.81 20.58 14.70
N ARG A 254 1.62 20.92 15.14
CA ARG A 254 0.61 21.60 14.34
C ARG A 254 0.28 22.93 15.02
N TRP A 255 0.36 24.00 14.26
CA TRP A 255 -0.09 25.33 14.67
C TRP A 255 -1.07 25.88 13.65
N ALA A 256 -2.25 26.26 14.10
CA ALA A 256 -3.24 26.90 13.25
C ALA A 256 -3.94 28.02 14.00
N ASP A 257 -4.22 29.10 13.29
CA ASP A 257 -4.93 30.25 13.87
C ASP A 257 -5.88 30.90 12.86
N LYS A 258 -6.96 31.42 13.39
CA LYS A 258 -7.92 32.25 12.71
C LYS A 258 -7.63 33.69 13.06
N VAL A 259 -6.86 34.37 12.20
CA VAL A 259 -6.45 35.77 12.40
C VAL A 259 -7.67 36.71 12.44
N ASN A 260 -8.66 36.44 11.58
CA ASN A 260 -9.94 37.12 11.54
C ASN A 260 -10.98 36.27 10.79
N GLU A 261 -12.21 36.78 10.62
CA GLU A 261 -13.28 36.03 9.95
C GLU A 261 -12.98 35.68 8.48
N LYS A 262 -12.01 36.34 7.84
CA LYS A 262 -11.66 36.10 6.44
C LYS A 262 -10.35 35.35 6.26
N PHE A 263 -9.44 35.36 7.23
CA PHE A 263 -8.12 34.80 7.05
C PHE A 263 -7.76 33.83 8.18
N ALA A 264 -7.35 32.62 7.80
CA ALA A 264 -6.82 31.62 8.70
C ALA A 264 -5.62 30.90 8.05
N TYR A 265 -4.73 30.40 8.87
CA TYR A 265 -3.56 29.62 8.42
C TYR A 265 -3.30 28.40 9.28
N LYS A 266 -2.56 27.46 8.71
CA LYS A 266 -2.00 26.33 9.45
C LYS A 266 -0.58 26.02 8.99
N ILE A 267 0.23 25.53 9.93
CA ILE A 267 1.60 25.07 9.71
C ILE A 267 1.75 23.75 10.47
N ASN A 268 2.29 22.73 9.81
CA ASN A 268 2.61 21.46 10.43
C ASN A 268 4.07 21.14 10.17
N LEU A 269 4.77 20.70 11.21
CA LEU A 269 6.10 20.14 11.13
C LEU A 269 6.06 18.70 11.65
N PHE A 270 6.69 17.78 10.92
CA PHE A 270 6.87 16.40 11.31
C PHE A 270 8.31 16.00 11.05
N ALA A 271 8.91 15.30 12.00
CA ALA A 271 10.25 14.73 11.85
C ALA A 271 10.26 13.33 12.48
N LEU A 272 10.78 12.36 11.76
CA LEU A 272 10.93 10.98 12.19
C LEU A 272 12.35 10.51 11.89
N LYS A 273 12.92 9.78 12.85
CA LYS A 273 14.16 9.02 12.68
C LYS A 273 14.00 7.65 13.35
N ALA A 274 14.46 6.60 12.67
CA ALA A 274 14.46 5.24 13.19
C ALA A 274 15.45 4.37 12.42
N ASP A 275 15.92 3.28 13.04
CA ASP A 275 16.65 2.22 12.36
C ASP A 275 15.63 1.25 11.74
N ASP A 276 15.64 1.09 10.44
CA ASP A 276 14.71 0.19 9.73
C ASP A 276 15.05 -1.29 9.96
N TRP A 277 14.14 -2.19 9.63
CA TRP A 277 14.41 -3.63 9.64
C TRP A 277 15.31 -4.01 8.49
N GLU A 278 16.38 -4.74 8.79
CA GLU A 278 17.29 -5.28 7.78
C GLU A 278 16.66 -6.50 7.09
N ALA A 279 16.75 -6.56 5.76
CA ALA A 279 16.42 -7.76 5.02
C ALA A 279 17.61 -8.73 5.03
N GLY A 280 17.35 -9.99 5.30
CA GLY A 280 18.39 -11.00 5.51
C GLY A 280 17.95 -12.42 5.20
N ASN A 281 17.07 -12.60 4.21
CA ASN A 281 16.69 -13.91 3.72
C ASN A 281 17.80 -14.48 2.86
N MET A 282 18.45 -15.55 3.36
CA MET A 282 19.54 -16.24 2.66
C MET A 282 19.10 -17.53 1.98
N THR A 283 17.79 -17.78 1.83
CA THR A 283 17.32 -18.91 1.02
C THR A 283 17.60 -18.67 -0.46
N ALA A 284 17.71 -19.74 -1.23
CA ALA A 284 17.86 -19.64 -2.68
C ALA A 284 16.66 -18.93 -3.30
N THR A 285 16.91 -18.12 -4.34
CA THR A 285 15.85 -17.52 -5.14
C THR A 285 15.09 -18.58 -5.92
N ASP A 286 13.85 -18.29 -6.31
CA ASP A 286 13.02 -19.22 -7.10
C ASP A 286 13.62 -19.55 -8.47
N ILE A 287 14.46 -18.67 -9.00
CA ILE A 287 15.17 -18.86 -10.27
C ILE A 287 16.60 -19.37 -10.13
N SER A 288 17.09 -19.57 -8.90
CA SER A 288 18.42 -20.12 -8.70
C SER A 288 18.51 -21.54 -9.28
N ALA A 289 19.57 -21.81 -10.03
CA ALA A 289 19.80 -23.13 -10.60
C ALA A 289 20.16 -24.18 -9.53
N ASP A 290 20.54 -23.72 -8.32
CA ASP A 290 20.96 -24.57 -7.20
C ASP A 290 20.36 -24.03 -5.89
N ASN A 291 20.34 -24.88 -4.87
CA ASN A 291 19.88 -24.52 -3.53
C ASN A 291 21.05 -24.45 -2.53
N GLU A 292 20.74 -24.20 -1.27
CA GLU A 292 21.71 -24.05 -0.17
C GLU A 292 22.61 -25.27 0.06
N LEU A 293 22.29 -26.40 -0.58
CA LEU A 293 23.05 -27.61 -0.46
C LEU A 293 24.19 -27.75 -1.49
N ASN A 294 24.25 -26.87 -2.50
CA ASN A 294 25.30 -26.85 -3.48
C ASN A 294 26.62 -26.32 -2.87
N PRO A 295 27.72 -27.11 -2.86
CA PRO A 295 29.00 -26.67 -2.32
C PRO A 295 29.61 -25.47 -3.04
N GLY A 296 29.29 -25.31 -4.31
CA GLY A 296 29.75 -24.19 -5.15
C GLY A 296 28.97 -22.89 -4.94
N GLY A 297 27.95 -22.85 -4.05
CA GLY A 297 27.09 -21.69 -3.77
C GLY A 297 25.76 -21.71 -4.51
N TYR A 298 25.01 -20.64 -4.40
CA TYR A 298 23.69 -20.44 -4.98
C TYR A 298 23.35 -18.94 -4.98
N ASP A 299 22.36 -18.55 -5.77
CA ASP A 299 21.78 -17.21 -5.79
C ASP A 299 20.81 -17.04 -4.61
N ALA A 300 21.12 -16.15 -3.67
CA ALA A 300 20.33 -15.93 -2.46
C ALA A 300 19.45 -14.67 -2.51
N VAL A 301 18.29 -14.71 -1.88
CA VAL A 301 17.27 -13.66 -1.95
C VAL A 301 17.80 -12.26 -1.54
N ASN A 302 18.51 -12.14 -0.40
CA ASN A 302 19.04 -10.85 0.08
C ASN A 302 20.58 -10.83 0.11
N ARG A 303 21.20 -11.43 -0.89
CA ARG A 303 22.62 -11.35 -1.18
C ARG A 303 22.77 -11.10 -2.68
N TYR A 304 23.60 -10.16 -3.08
CA TYR A 304 23.67 -9.68 -4.45
C TYR A 304 25.08 -9.80 -5.00
N GLY A 305 25.19 -10.13 -6.29
CA GLY A 305 26.44 -10.43 -6.98
C GLY A 305 26.76 -11.90 -7.06
N ASP A 306 25.83 -12.76 -6.68
CA ASP A 306 25.91 -14.24 -6.74
C ASP A 306 24.88 -14.85 -7.71
N GLU A 307 24.29 -14.06 -8.59
CA GLU A 307 23.22 -14.51 -9.51
C GLU A 307 23.73 -15.32 -10.69
N GLU A 308 25.04 -15.24 -11.02
CA GLU A 308 25.63 -15.91 -12.16
C GLU A 308 26.41 -17.14 -11.72
N TYR A 309 26.14 -18.26 -12.36
CA TYR A 309 26.91 -19.49 -12.16
C TYR A 309 27.74 -19.87 -13.37
N TRP A 310 28.76 -20.65 -13.10
CA TRP A 310 29.60 -21.30 -14.11
C TRP A 310 29.79 -22.77 -13.74
N ASP A 311 30.20 -23.58 -14.73
CA ASP A 311 30.42 -25.03 -14.56
C ASP A 311 31.69 -25.50 -15.35
N ALA A 312 31.82 -26.76 -15.51
CA ALA A 312 32.92 -27.39 -16.25
C ALA A 312 32.90 -27.17 -17.75
N GLY A 313 31.85 -26.50 -18.32
CA GLY A 313 31.69 -26.28 -19.74
C GLY A 313 31.65 -27.56 -20.58
N GLY A 314 31.06 -28.66 -20.00
CA GLY A 314 30.96 -29.99 -20.60
C GLY A 314 32.18 -30.90 -20.39
N ASP A 315 33.30 -30.38 -19.88
CA ASP A 315 34.48 -31.21 -19.51
C ASP A 315 34.43 -31.69 -18.06
N VAL A 316 33.39 -32.44 -17.73
CA VAL A 316 33.13 -32.91 -16.33
C VAL A 316 34.26 -33.81 -15.80
N LYS A 317 34.99 -34.52 -16.65
CA LYS A 317 36.16 -35.34 -16.28
C LYS A 317 37.44 -34.54 -16.13
N GLY A 318 37.56 -33.42 -16.83
CA GLY A 318 38.64 -32.46 -16.65
C GLY A 318 38.54 -31.71 -15.33
N TYR A 319 37.31 -31.43 -14.91
CA TYR A 319 36.99 -30.68 -13.69
C TYR A 319 36.09 -31.51 -12.75
N PRO A 320 36.53 -32.70 -12.29
CA PRO A 320 35.66 -33.57 -11.48
C PRO A 320 35.26 -32.91 -10.18
N GLY A 321 33.99 -33.02 -9.84
CA GLY A 321 33.43 -32.47 -8.60
C GLY A 321 33.30 -30.93 -8.54
N LEU A 322 33.65 -30.20 -9.62
CA LEU A 322 33.50 -28.76 -9.69
C LEU A 322 32.00 -28.36 -9.59
N GLY A 323 31.09 -29.10 -10.25
CA GLY A 323 29.68 -28.74 -10.30
C GLY A 323 29.44 -27.35 -10.84
N ARG A 324 28.33 -26.78 -10.44
CA ARG A 324 28.06 -25.33 -10.62
C ARG A 324 28.69 -24.57 -9.48
N PHE A 325 29.30 -23.46 -9.78
CA PHE A 325 29.87 -22.56 -8.78
C PHE A 325 29.48 -21.12 -9.05
N TYR A 326 29.31 -20.39 -7.97
CA TYR A 326 28.89 -19.00 -7.94
C TYR A 326 30.00 -18.12 -7.38
N ARG A 327 29.96 -16.85 -7.70
CA ARG A 327 30.78 -15.84 -7.03
C ARG A 327 30.13 -15.49 -5.70
N PRO A 328 30.90 -15.37 -4.58
CA PRO A 328 30.34 -14.89 -3.33
C PRO A 328 29.73 -13.51 -3.47
N GLY A 329 28.44 -13.37 -3.14
CA GLY A 329 27.72 -12.11 -3.16
C GLY A 329 27.95 -11.28 -1.89
N ILE A 330 27.39 -10.09 -1.86
CA ILE A 330 27.41 -9.13 -0.73
C ILE A 330 26.01 -9.10 -0.13
N GLU A 331 25.90 -9.33 1.18
CA GLU A 331 24.61 -9.26 1.90
C GLU A 331 24.02 -7.86 1.84
N GLU A 332 22.71 -7.75 1.65
CA GLU A 332 21.97 -6.50 1.50
C GLU A 332 22.25 -5.50 2.63
N ARG A 333 22.37 -5.99 3.88
CA ARG A 333 22.63 -5.14 5.05
C ARG A 333 23.90 -4.30 4.97
N HIS A 334 24.85 -4.67 4.10
CA HIS A 334 26.09 -3.91 3.87
C HIS A 334 25.99 -2.93 2.68
N LEU A 335 24.92 -3.04 1.90
CA LEU A 335 24.70 -2.25 0.69
C LEU A 335 23.68 -1.14 0.89
N VAL A 336 22.59 -1.42 1.63
CA VAL A 336 21.48 -0.49 1.88
C VAL A 336 21.78 0.42 3.07
N ASP A 337 21.28 1.65 3.03
CA ASP A 337 21.22 2.56 4.16
C ASP A 337 19.88 2.35 4.88
N TYR A 338 19.93 1.80 6.09
CA TYR A 338 18.75 1.49 6.91
C TYR A 338 18.38 2.61 7.90
N ASP A 339 19.08 3.74 7.85
CA ASP A 339 18.72 4.93 8.62
C ASP A 339 17.48 5.58 7.98
N THR A 340 16.30 5.27 8.53
CA THR A 340 15.05 5.89 8.06
C THR A 340 14.88 7.25 8.68
N GLU A 341 14.81 8.27 7.82
CA GLU A 341 14.55 9.66 8.19
C GLU A 341 13.42 10.23 7.34
N ASN A 342 12.52 11.01 7.96
CA ASN A 342 11.47 11.70 7.23
C ASN A 342 11.15 13.04 7.88
N ILE A 343 11.22 14.11 7.09
CA ILE A 343 10.85 15.47 7.49
C ILE A 343 9.73 15.94 6.59
N LYS A 344 8.63 16.43 7.19
CA LYS A 344 7.51 17.01 6.45
C LYS A 344 7.21 18.40 6.98
N LEU A 345 7.00 19.34 6.06
CA LEU A 345 6.50 20.67 6.37
C LEU A 345 5.27 20.92 5.50
N THR A 346 4.12 21.11 6.13
CA THR A 346 2.90 21.49 5.40
C THR A 346 2.40 22.84 5.89
N THR A 347 2.04 23.69 4.95
CA THR A 347 1.47 25.01 5.25
C THR A 347 0.22 25.23 4.42
N ALA A 348 -0.80 25.90 4.99
CA ALA A 348 -1.96 26.31 4.23
C ALA A 348 -2.45 27.67 4.69
N LEU A 349 -2.78 28.51 3.71
CA LEU A 349 -3.39 29.83 3.88
C LEU A 349 -4.79 29.79 3.30
N HIS A 350 -5.78 30.12 4.10
CA HIS A 350 -7.19 30.12 3.73
C HIS A 350 -7.70 31.56 3.77
N TYR A 351 -8.32 32.03 2.67
CA TYR A 351 -8.88 33.35 2.59
C TYR A 351 -10.32 33.34 2.06
N LYS A 352 -11.28 33.84 2.85
CA LYS A 352 -12.67 33.99 2.45
C LYS A 352 -12.83 35.32 1.73
N PHE A 353 -13.02 35.29 0.41
CA PHE A 353 -13.33 36.48 -0.39
C PHE A 353 -14.66 37.06 0.04
N ASN A 354 -15.61 36.20 0.32
CA ASN A 354 -16.93 36.47 0.88
C ASN A 354 -17.48 35.23 1.58
N ASP A 355 -18.70 35.27 2.08
CA ASP A 355 -19.33 34.15 2.81
C ASP A 355 -19.54 32.88 1.96
N LYS A 356 -19.39 32.97 0.64
CA LYS A 356 -19.64 31.86 -0.30
C LYS A 356 -18.37 31.33 -0.93
N VAL A 357 -17.30 32.09 -1.05
CA VAL A 357 -16.12 31.76 -1.84
C VAL A 357 -14.88 31.88 -1.00
N ARG A 358 -14.10 30.76 -0.96
CA ARG A 358 -12.82 30.67 -0.30
C ARG A 358 -11.70 30.35 -1.30
N GLY A 359 -10.56 31.00 -1.12
CA GLY A 359 -9.29 30.66 -1.74
C GLY A 359 -8.39 29.93 -0.75
N ILE A 360 -7.66 28.96 -1.23
CA ILE A 360 -6.68 28.18 -0.46
C ILE A 360 -5.38 28.14 -1.26
N TYR A 361 -4.28 28.50 -0.60
CA TYR A 361 -2.95 28.13 -1.02
C TYR A 361 -2.36 27.14 -0.02
N ALA A 362 -1.83 26.03 -0.49
CA ALA A 362 -1.17 25.06 0.36
C ALA A 362 0.14 24.59 -0.28
N MET A 363 1.14 24.35 0.59
CA MET A 363 2.43 23.81 0.22
C MET A 363 2.71 22.60 1.12
N ASN A 364 3.08 21.48 0.50
CA ASN A 364 3.55 20.28 1.16
C ASN A 364 4.98 20.01 0.72
N PHE A 365 5.89 19.94 1.68
CA PHE A 365 7.27 19.55 1.51
C PHE A 365 7.52 18.26 2.27
N GLY A 366 8.20 17.29 1.64
CA GLY A 366 8.66 16.07 2.27
C GLY A 366 10.07 15.74 1.82
N ALA A 367 10.93 15.35 2.75
CA ALA A 367 12.28 14.89 2.44
C ALA A 367 12.70 13.76 3.40
N GLY A 368 13.60 12.89 2.97
CA GLY A 368 14.13 11.87 3.85
C GLY A 368 14.83 10.72 3.15
N THR A 369 15.11 9.70 3.93
CA THR A 369 15.77 8.45 3.56
C THR A 369 14.90 7.28 3.99
N THR A 370 14.76 6.26 3.13
CA THR A 370 14.01 5.04 3.44
C THR A 370 14.42 3.91 2.50
N VAL A 371 14.03 2.69 2.81
CA VAL A 371 14.24 1.53 1.93
C VAL A 371 12.96 1.30 1.15
N TYR A 372 13.11 1.04 -0.14
CA TYR A 372 12.02 0.71 -1.04
C TYR A 372 12.30 -0.61 -1.76
N GLN A 373 11.27 -1.41 -1.94
CA GLN A 373 11.32 -2.62 -2.76
C GLN A 373 10.45 -2.42 -4.01
N GLY A 374 11.11 -2.43 -5.15
CA GLY A 374 10.46 -2.49 -6.45
C GLY A 374 10.83 -3.80 -7.14
N ASP A 375 11.32 -3.74 -8.38
CA ASP A 375 11.95 -4.89 -9.05
C ASP A 375 13.24 -5.32 -8.35
N ASN A 376 13.97 -4.37 -7.76
CA ASN A 376 15.13 -4.56 -6.90
C ASN A 376 14.90 -3.92 -5.52
N ARG A 377 15.95 -3.92 -4.69
CA ARG A 377 15.99 -3.17 -3.44
C ARG A 377 16.71 -1.85 -3.65
N TYR A 378 16.06 -0.77 -3.28
CA TYR A 378 16.55 0.59 -3.46
C TYR A 378 16.79 1.25 -2.10
N SER A 379 17.95 1.85 -1.93
CA SER A 379 18.19 2.82 -0.87
C SER A 379 17.76 4.19 -1.38
N LEU A 380 16.55 4.62 -1.01
CA LEU A 380 16.06 5.97 -1.33
C LEU A 380 16.68 6.95 -0.34
N LYS A 381 17.63 7.76 -0.81
CA LYS A 381 18.45 8.60 0.05
C LYS A 381 18.31 10.07 -0.31
N ASP A 382 18.05 10.90 0.70
CA ASP A 382 17.90 12.36 0.55
C ASP A 382 16.85 12.75 -0.50
N ILE A 383 15.81 11.92 -0.66
CA ILE A 383 14.73 12.20 -1.62
C ILE A 383 13.91 13.40 -1.16
N LEU A 384 13.42 14.17 -2.12
CA LEU A 384 12.68 15.40 -1.86
C LEU A 384 11.43 15.48 -2.72
N PHE A 385 10.33 15.91 -2.11
CA PHE A 385 9.07 16.24 -2.79
C PHE A 385 8.60 17.63 -2.38
N LEU A 386 8.17 18.41 -3.38
CA LEU A 386 7.54 19.71 -3.18
C LEU A 386 6.24 19.76 -3.96
N GLN A 387 5.14 19.98 -3.24
CA GLN A 387 3.82 20.09 -3.82
C GLN A 387 3.18 21.43 -3.48
N ASN A 388 2.68 22.15 -4.48
CA ASN A 388 1.96 23.41 -4.31
C ASN A 388 0.55 23.27 -4.85
N ARG A 389 -0.44 23.77 -4.10
CA ARG A 389 -1.86 23.77 -4.46
C ARG A 389 -2.46 25.17 -4.37
N LEU A 390 -3.18 25.54 -5.41
CA LEU A 390 -4.11 26.68 -5.42
C LEU A 390 -5.53 26.16 -5.61
N GLU A 391 -6.46 26.59 -4.79
CA GLU A 391 -7.85 26.17 -4.88
C GLU A 391 -8.79 27.33 -4.64
N LEU A 392 -9.80 27.45 -5.48
CA LEU A 392 -10.98 28.26 -5.26
C LEU A 392 -12.17 27.32 -5.08
N ARG A 393 -12.93 27.49 -4.01
CA ARG A 393 -14.12 26.67 -3.76
C ARG A 393 -15.25 27.45 -3.13
N GLU A 394 -16.46 27.00 -3.37
CA GLU A 394 -17.61 27.45 -2.63
C GLU A 394 -17.70 26.76 -1.26
N GLU A 395 -18.10 27.52 -0.24
CA GLU A 395 -18.21 27.01 1.15
C GLU A 395 -19.19 25.84 1.29
N THR A 396 -20.26 25.81 0.48
CA THR A 396 -21.22 24.69 0.46
C THR A 396 -20.78 23.51 -0.40
N GLY A 397 -19.61 23.60 -1.06
CA GLY A 397 -19.05 22.53 -1.89
C GLY A 397 -19.75 22.34 -3.24
N LYS A 398 -20.55 23.31 -3.71
CA LYS A 398 -21.21 23.21 -5.02
C LYS A 398 -20.26 23.32 -6.21
N TRP A 399 -19.12 23.98 -6.03
CA TRP A 399 -18.07 24.00 -7.06
C TRP A 399 -16.68 24.20 -6.45
N PHE A 400 -15.70 23.71 -7.17
CA PHE A 400 -14.29 24.04 -6.92
C PHE A 400 -13.52 24.13 -8.24
N LEU A 401 -12.43 24.88 -8.20
CA LEU A 401 -11.36 24.89 -9.19
C LEU A 401 -10.04 24.74 -8.44
N ARG A 402 -9.25 23.75 -8.80
CA ARG A 402 -7.97 23.42 -8.14
C ARG A 402 -6.88 23.26 -9.19
N ALA A 403 -5.74 23.85 -8.93
CA ALA A 403 -4.50 23.63 -9.68
C ALA A 403 -3.39 23.26 -8.70
N TYR A 404 -2.55 22.30 -9.06
CA TYR A 404 -1.39 21.93 -8.26
C TYR A 404 -0.23 21.46 -9.11
N SER A 405 0.96 21.52 -8.52
CA SER A 405 2.17 20.91 -9.06
C SER A 405 2.84 20.04 -8.00
N THR A 406 3.43 18.92 -8.44
CA THR A 406 4.30 18.09 -7.63
C THR A 406 5.64 17.97 -8.32
N HIS A 407 6.71 18.24 -7.60
CA HIS A 407 8.09 18.11 -8.05
C HIS A 407 8.80 17.11 -7.17
N GLU A 408 9.58 16.23 -7.77
CA GLU A 408 10.43 15.28 -7.05
C GLU A 408 11.91 15.49 -7.37
N ASP A 409 12.75 15.08 -6.45
CA ASP A 409 14.20 14.92 -6.62
C ASP A 409 14.61 13.61 -5.93
N ALA A 410 15.14 12.68 -6.72
CA ALA A 410 15.59 11.38 -6.20
C ALA A 410 16.83 11.47 -5.30
N GLY A 411 17.45 12.64 -5.19
CA GLY A 411 18.60 12.88 -4.30
C GLY A 411 19.80 11.99 -4.62
N ASN A 412 20.23 11.24 -3.61
CA ASN A 412 21.35 10.31 -3.68
C ASN A 412 20.90 8.84 -3.73
N SER A 413 19.69 8.58 -4.20
CA SER A 413 19.10 7.25 -4.25
C SER A 413 19.83 6.32 -5.22
N TYR A 414 19.98 5.05 -4.85
CA TYR A 414 20.70 4.06 -5.64
C TYR A 414 20.07 2.67 -5.52
N ASP A 415 20.40 1.81 -6.48
CA ASP A 415 20.00 0.41 -6.54
C ASP A 415 21.03 -0.46 -5.81
N ALA A 416 20.62 -1.16 -4.76
CA ALA A 416 21.51 -2.00 -3.94
C ALA A 416 21.98 -3.26 -4.70
N TYR A 417 21.11 -3.84 -5.52
CA TYR A 417 21.43 -5.00 -6.35
C TYR A 417 22.55 -4.65 -7.35
N PHE A 418 22.38 -3.56 -8.09
CA PHE A 418 23.44 -3.11 -9.03
C PHE A 418 24.67 -2.60 -8.33
N THR A 419 24.57 -2.08 -7.12
CA THR A 419 25.76 -1.70 -6.34
C THR A 419 26.69 -2.89 -6.18
N ALA A 420 26.18 -4.05 -5.76
CA ALA A 420 26.98 -5.26 -5.61
C ALA A 420 27.64 -5.71 -6.92
N LEU A 421 26.84 -5.80 -7.99
CA LEU A 421 27.35 -6.19 -9.32
C LEU A 421 28.45 -5.25 -9.82
N ARG A 422 28.24 -3.93 -9.72
CA ARG A 422 29.22 -2.92 -10.14
C ARG A 422 30.49 -2.95 -9.29
N MET A 423 30.36 -3.14 -7.98
CA MET A 423 31.51 -3.29 -7.11
C MET A 423 32.35 -4.50 -7.50
N GLN A 424 31.72 -5.64 -7.72
CA GLN A 424 32.42 -6.87 -8.12
C GLN A 424 33.10 -6.72 -9.49
N ASP A 425 32.37 -6.21 -10.49
CA ASP A 425 32.87 -6.11 -11.87
C ASP A 425 34.00 -5.08 -12.00
N SER A 426 33.92 -3.97 -11.24
CA SER A 426 34.97 -2.95 -11.23
C SER A 426 36.29 -3.44 -10.62
N ILE A 427 36.24 -4.44 -9.74
CA ILE A 427 37.45 -4.99 -9.10
C ILE A 427 37.98 -6.19 -9.87
N VAL A 428 37.11 -7.12 -10.24
CA VAL A 428 37.45 -8.30 -11.03
C VAL A 428 36.29 -8.64 -11.95
N PRO A 429 36.42 -8.54 -13.27
CA PRO A 429 35.37 -8.95 -14.19
C PRO A 429 34.97 -10.41 -14.02
N ASN A 430 33.69 -10.72 -14.10
CA ASN A 430 33.13 -12.05 -13.87
C ASN A 430 33.78 -13.13 -14.75
N GLN A 431 34.01 -12.82 -16.04
CA GLN A 431 34.67 -13.75 -16.97
C GLN A 431 36.08 -14.10 -16.51
N PHE A 432 36.84 -13.13 -15.97
CA PHE A 432 38.19 -13.40 -15.49
C PHE A 432 38.15 -14.23 -14.20
N TYR A 433 37.22 -13.90 -13.27
CA TYR A 433 37.00 -14.68 -12.04
C TYR A 433 36.70 -16.15 -12.36
N SER A 434 35.72 -16.43 -13.21
CA SER A 434 35.30 -17.80 -13.53
C SER A 434 36.41 -18.61 -14.21
N ASN A 435 37.19 -18.00 -15.11
CA ASN A 435 38.32 -18.67 -15.74
C ASN A 435 39.43 -19.01 -14.74
N GLN A 436 39.74 -18.12 -13.79
CA GLN A 436 40.72 -18.39 -12.75
C GLN A 436 40.21 -19.45 -11.77
N TYR A 437 38.92 -19.43 -11.44
CA TYR A 437 38.32 -20.44 -10.56
C TYR A 437 38.45 -21.85 -11.14
N ARG A 438 38.10 -22.04 -12.42
CA ARG A 438 38.31 -23.31 -13.11
C ARG A 438 39.78 -23.71 -13.13
N THR A 439 40.69 -22.76 -13.41
CA THR A 439 42.13 -23.03 -13.43
C THR A 439 42.63 -23.51 -12.08
N MET A 440 42.26 -22.83 -10.99
CA MET A 440 42.66 -23.21 -9.62
C MET A 440 42.04 -24.53 -9.20
N TRP A 441 40.78 -24.79 -9.58
CA TRP A 441 40.17 -26.12 -9.36
C TRP A 441 40.94 -27.22 -10.05
N TYR A 442 41.28 -27.03 -11.32
CA TYR A 442 42.05 -27.99 -12.11
C TYR A 442 43.40 -28.30 -11.48
N ILE A 443 44.11 -27.29 -11.01
CA ILE A 443 45.46 -27.42 -10.46
C ILE A 443 45.44 -28.04 -9.06
N PHE A 444 44.61 -27.54 -8.17
CA PHE A 444 44.67 -27.84 -6.73
C PHE A 444 43.65 -28.88 -6.25
N ASN A 445 42.46 -28.91 -6.82
CA ASN A 445 41.36 -29.73 -6.29
C ASN A 445 41.14 -31.03 -7.07
N ARG A 446 41.30 -31.00 -8.37
CA ARG A 446 41.21 -32.20 -9.20
C ARG A 446 42.02 -33.39 -8.69
N PRO A 447 43.28 -33.26 -8.25
CA PRO A 447 44.02 -34.38 -7.65
C PRO A 447 43.40 -34.91 -6.36
N GLN A 448 42.85 -34.04 -5.52
CA GLN A 448 42.21 -34.40 -4.28
C GLN A 448 40.89 -35.15 -4.51
N VAL A 449 40.06 -34.64 -5.43
CA VAL A 449 38.79 -35.31 -5.79
C VAL A 449 39.05 -36.69 -6.41
N ARG A 450 40.08 -36.84 -7.26
CA ARG A 450 40.46 -38.11 -7.88
C ARG A 450 40.99 -39.13 -6.87
N ALA A 451 41.43 -38.71 -5.69
CA ALA A 451 41.91 -39.58 -4.62
C ALA A 451 40.76 -40.11 -3.73
N LEU A 452 39.52 -39.66 -3.94
CA LEU A 452 38.37 -40.17 -3.17
C LEU A 452 38.13 -41.66 -3.47
N PRO A 453 37.80 -42.48 -2.45
CA PRO A 453 37.57 -43.91 -2.63
C PRO A 453 36.40 -44.24 -3.56
N ASP A 454 35.41 -43.39 -3.61
CA ASP A 454 34.17 -43.51 -4.40
C ASP A 454 34.24 -42.72 -5.72
N TYR A 455 35.43 -42.31 -6.18
CA TYR A 455 35.64 -41.58 -7.44
C TYR A 455 35.14 -42.39 -8.66
N PRO A 456 34.27 -41.83 -9.52
CA PRO A 456 33.69 -42.54 -10.65
C PRO A 456 34.72 -42.97 -11.70
N SER A 457 34.42 -44.03 -12.42
CA SER A 457 35.32 -44.55 -13.46
C SER A 457 35.39 -43.57 -14.65
N ASN A 458 36.59 -43.29 -15.11
CA ASN A 458 36.82 -42.47 -16.28
C ASN A 458 36.33 -43.10 -17.62
N THR A 459 35.94 -44.40 -17.58
CA THR A 459 35.42 -45.11 -18.76
C THR A 459 33.91 -44.85 -18.98
N LEU A 460 33.23 -44.29 -17.99
CA LEU A 460 31.81 -43.91 -18.09
C LEU A 460 31.58 -42.87 -19.18
N SER A 461 30.36 -42.73 -19.68
CA SER A 461 30.00 -41.57 -20.50
C SER A 461 30.12 -40.28 -19.66
N ASN A 462 30.12 -39.10 -20.27
CA ASN A 462 30.13 -37.85 -19.48
C ASN A 462 28.90 -37.72 -18.60
N SER A 463 27.73 -38.12 -19.08
CA SER A 463 26.46 -38.08 -18.31
C SER A 463 26.46 -39.02 -17.11
N ASP A 464 26.93 -40.28 -17.31
CA ASP A 464 26.97 -41.25 -16.22
C ASP A 464 28.05 -40.88 -15.19
N PHE A 465 29.18 -40.36 -15.66
CA PHE A 465 30.23 -39.85 -14.77
C PHE A 465 29.72 -38.70 -13.92
N GLU A 466 28.99 -37.76 -14.51
CA GLU A 466 28.41 -36.62 -13.80
C GLU A 466 27.37 -37.08 -12.76
N ALA A 467 26.51 -38.02 -13.12
CA ALA A 467 25.50 -38.58 -12.20
C ALA A 467 26.13 -39.28 -10.99
N GLU A 468 27.18 -40.11 -11.22
CA GLU A 468 27.93 -40.75 -10.10
C GLU A 468 28.68 -39.69 -9.28
N MET A 469 29.28 -38.69 -9.91
CA MET A 469 29.98 -37.60 -9.22
C MET A 469 29.07 -36.78 -8.33
N GLN A 470 27.81 -36.51 -8.75
CA GLN A 470 26.80 -35.85 -7.89
C GLN A 470 26.56 -36.67 -6.61
N GLN A 471 26.55 -38.01 -6.69
CA GLN A 471 26.42 -38.85 -5.51
C GLN A 471 27.64 -38.74 -4.60
N VAL A 472 28.86 -38.68 -5.18
CA VAL A 472 30.10 -38.47 -4.45
C VAL A 472 30.10 -37.11 -3.72
N ILE A 473 29.65 -36.06 -4.40
CA ILE A 473 29.50 -34.70 -3.81
C ILE A 473 28.53 -34.77 -2.62
N ALA A 474 27.37 -35.40 -2.81
CA ALA A 474 26.35 -35.49 -1.77
C ALA A 474 26.86 -36.26 -0.52
N ASN A 475 27.63 -37.31 -0.72
CA ASN A 475 28.21 -38.12 0.35
C ASN A 475 29.37 -37.41 1.08
N ASN A 476 30.08 -36.50 0.40
CA ASN A 476 31.30 -35.86 0.90
C ASN A 476 31.11 -34.31 0.93
N ARG A 477 29.91 -33.80 1.24
CA ARG A 477 29.56 -32.39 1.13
C ARG A 477 30.54 -31.47 1.83
N ASP A 478 30.89 -31.74 3.09
CA ASP A 478 31.80 -30.89 3.86
C ASP A 478 33.18 -30.78 3.21
N PHE A 479 33.65 -31.86 2.62
CA PHE A 479 34.88 -31.85 1.85
C PHE A 479 34.79 -30.96 0.62
N PHE A 480 33.71 -31.05 -0.15
CA PHE A 480 33.50 -30.18 -1.32
C PHE A 480 33.29 -28.72 -0.93
N ASN A 481 32.54 -28.41 0.15
CA ASN A 481 32.43 -27.06 0.70
C ASN A 481 33.84 -26.50 0.99
N GLN A 482 34.70 -27.26 1.67
CA GLN A 482 36.06 -26.81 1.96
C GLN A 482 36.88 -26.59 0.68
N LEU A 483 36.73 -27.44 -0.35
CA LEU A 483 37.41 -27.28 -1.62
C LEU A 483 36.96 -25.97 -2.32
N HIS A 484 35.68 -25.69 -2.36
CA HIS A 484 35.14 -24.45 -2.94
C HIS A 484 35.60 -23.20 -2.18
N ASP A 485 35.54 -23.20 -0.85
CA ASP A 485 36.03 -22.10 -0.01
C ASP A 485 37.53 -21.85 -0.21
N THR A 486 38.31 -22.94 -0.26
CA THR A 486 39.75 -22.86 -0.50
C THR A 486 40.03 -22.32 -1.89
N THR A 487 39.30 -22.78 -2.91
CA THR A 487 39.45 -22.31 -4.29
C THR A 487 39.16 -20.82 -4.38
N ASN A 488 38.06 -20.38 -3.80
CA ASN A 488 37.73 -18.96 -3.78
C ASN A 488 38.84 -18.14 -3.13
N THR A 489 39.36 -18.58 -1.99
CA THR A 489 40.46 -17.91 -1.30
C THR A 489 41.72 -17.82 -2.16
N ILE A 490 42.09 -18.92 -2.84
CA ILE A 490 43.24 -18.96 -3.74
C ILE A 490 43.03 -17.99 -4.92
N VAL A 491 41.84 -18.00 -5.53
CA VAL A 491 41.49 -17.09 -6.63
C VAL A 491 41.62 -15.65 -6.19
N MET A 492 41.05 -15.27 -5.04
CA MET A 492 41.12 -13.92 -4.54
C MET A 492 42.57 -13.47 -4.26
N ASN A 493 43.39 -14.33 -3.63
CA ASN A 493 44.80 -14.04 -3.38
C ASN A 493 45.60 -13.92 -4.68
N PHE A 494 45.29 -14.75 -5.65
CA PHE A 494 45.93 -14.69 -6.98
C PHE A 494 45.58 -13.35 -7.67
N MET A 495 44.31 -12.94 -7.62
CA MET A 495 43.88 -11.65 -8.13
C MET A 495 44.61 -10.49 -7.49
N GLU A 496 44.79 -10.56 -6.16
CA GLU A 496 45.53 -9.56 -5.39
C GLU A 496 46.97 -9.43 -5.87
N ALA A 497 47.62 -10.58 -6.14
CA ALA A 497 49.00 -10.62 -6.68
C ALA A 497 49.08 -10.07 -8.13
N VAL A 498 48.05 -10.30 -8.96
CA VAL A 498 47.98 -9.82 -10.35
C VAL A 498 47.70 -8.34 -10.45
N TYR A 499 46.73 -7.83 -9.67
CA TYR A 499 46.28 -6.43 -9.74
C TYR A 499 47.10 -5.49 -8.84
N GLY A 500 47.84 -6.02 -7.87
CA GLY A 500 48.68 -5.22 -6.97
C GLY A 500 47.95 -4.39 -5.92
N TYR A 501 46.68 -4.70 -5.70
CA TYR A 501 45.87 -4.11 -4.63
C TYR A 501 45.01 -5.16 -3.93
N SER A 502 44.55 -4.88 -2.71
CA SER A 502 43.78 -5.84 -1.93
C SER A 502 42.36 -6.01 -2.45
N VAL A 503 42.19 -6.94 -3.39
CA VAL A 503 40.90 -7.34 -3.96
C VAL A 503 39.93 -7.79 -2.86
N VAL A 504 40.44 -8.50 -1.85
CA VAL A 504 39.66 -9.00 -0.72
C VAL A 504 39.07 -7.83 0.07
N ASN A 505 39.88 -6.81 0.38
CA ASN A 505 39.40 -5.68 1.17
C ASN A 505 38.32 -4.87 0.45
N TYR A 506 38.43 -4.69 -0.88
CA TYR A 506 37.42 -3.97 -1.67
C TYR A 506 36.05 -4.65 -1.70
N LEU A 507 36.00 -5.97 -1.48
CA LEU A 507 34.76 -6.76 -1.46
C LEU A 507 34.33 -7.22 -0.07
N LYS A 508 35.13 -6.91 0.98
CA LYS A 508 34.85 -7.28 2.36
C LYS A 508 34.20 -6.15 3.14
N PRO A 509 32.93 -6.28 3.54
CA PRO A 509 32.25 -5.28 4.35
C PRO A 509 33.03 -4.91 5.62
N GLY A 510 33.01 -3.64 5.98
CA GLY A 510 33.69 -3.10 7.16
C GLY A 510 35.16 -2.74 6.95
N THR A 511 35.68 -2.78 5.74
CA THR A 511 37.00 -2.26 5.38
C THR A 511 36.85 -0.84 4.78
N ALA A 512 37.89 -0.02 4.90
CA ALA A 512 37.88 1.32 4.33
C ALA A 512 37.79 1.29 2.78
N GLU A 513 38.42 0.30 2.16
CA GLU A 513 38.41 0.06 0.71
C GLU A 513 37.00 -0.27 0.22
N PHE A 514 36.27 -1.12 0.96
CA PHE A 514 34.88 -1.45 0.66
C PHE A 514 34.01 -0.20 0.72
N ASP A 515 34.11 0.59 1.79
CA ASP A 515 33.32 1.81 1.97
C ASP A 515 33.65 2.86 0.90
N GLN A 516 34.93 2.99 0.52
CA GLN A 516 35.37 3.87 -0.55
C GLN A 516 34.78 3.45 -1.91
N LEU A 517 34.85 2.15 -2.25
CA LEU A 517 34.33 1.62 -3.49
C LEU A 517 32.81 1.76 -3.54
N LYS A 518 32.09 1.31 -2.48
CA LYS A 518 30.66 1.47 -2.37
C LYS A 518 30.26 2.93 -2.52
N GLY A 519 30.95 3.86 -1.81
CA GLY A 519 30.70 5.30 -1.92
C GLY A 519 30.88 5.83 -3.33
N HIS A 520 31.88 5.36 -4.07
CA HIS A 520 32.10 5.75 -5.47
C HIS A 520 30.97 5.21 -6.37
N ILE A 521 30.62 3.94 -6.28
CA ILE A 521 29.57 3.32 -7.09
C ILE A 521 28.19 3.95 -6.81
N THR A 522 27.84 4.17 -5.55
CA THR A 522 26.54 4.74 -5.15
C THR A 522 26.42 6.24 -5.41
N SER A 523 27.53 6.97 -5.60
CA SER A 523 27.53 8.39 -5.97
C SER A 523 27.56 8.64 -7.47
N SER A 524 28.07 7.69 -8.27
CA SER A 524 28.12 7.78 -9.72
C SER A 524 26.77 7.41 -10.35
N LEU A 525 26.38 8.11 -11.40
CA LEU A 525 25.13 7.81 -12.11
C LEU A 525 25.21 6.43 -12.80
N PHE A 526 24.05 5.83 -12.97
CA PHE A 526 23.90 4.55 -13.66
C PHE A 526 24.50 4.59 -15.07
N THR A 527 24.32 5.71 -15.77
CA THR A 527 24.90 5.97 -17.11
C THR A 527 26.42 6.17 -17.08
N GLU A 528 27.01 6.38 -15.92
CA GLU A 528 28.45 6.55 -15.71
C GLU A 528 29.12 5.30 -15.12
N GLY A 529 28.41 4.18 -15.04
CA GLY A 529 28.88 2.93 -14.49
C GLY A 529 28.64 2.74 -13.00
N GLY A 530 27.95 3.68 -12.33
CA GLY A 530 27.52 3.57 -10.94
C GLY A 530 26.16 2.89 -10.79
N SER A 531 25.53 3.10 -9.64
CA SER A 531 24.20 2.57 -9.28
C SER A 531 23.19 3.65 -8.89
N ARG A 532 23.59 4.93 -8.88
CA ARG A 532 22.72 6.06 -8.58
C ARG A 532 21.82 6.38 -9.76
N PHE A 533 20.54 6.60 -9.49
CA PHE A 533 19.61 7.11 -10.49
C PHE A 533 19.28 8.59 -10.24
N TYR A 534 18.96 9.26 -11.32
CA TYR A 534 18.56 10.66 -11.32
C TYR A 534 17.08 10.72 -11.68
N ASP A 535 16.30 11.44 -10.89
CA ASP A 535 14.92 11.76 -11.21
C ASP A 535 14.58 13.15 -10.66
N LYS A 536 14.22 14.06 -11.56
CA LYS A 536 13.69 15.40 -11.25
C LYS A 536 12.42 15.66 -12.04
N SER A 537 11.53 14.70 -11.99
CA SER A 537 10.26 14.75 -12.70
C SER A 537 9.25 15.69 -12.02
N ALA A 538 8.29 16.17 -12.79
CA ALA A 538 7.22 17.00 -12.28
C ALA A 538 5.85 16.65 -12.89
N LEU A 539 4.82 16.86 -12.09
CA LEU A 539 3.41 16.77 -12.45
C LEU A 539 2.73 18.13 -12.25
N TYR A 540 1.99 18.56 -13.26
CA TYR A 540 1.09 19.72 -13.20
C TYR A 540 -0.34 19.25 -13.44
N HIS A 541 -1.29 19.63 -12.58
CA HIS A 541 -2.67 19.20 -12.67
C HIS A 541 -3.62 20.35 -12.39
N THR A 542 -4.64 20.48 -13.22
CA THR A 542 -5.77 21.40 -13.00
C THR A 542 -7.06 20.60 -13.10
N GLN A 543 -7.96 20.80 -12.15
CA GLN A 543 -9.28 20.15 -12.12
C GLN A 543 -10.35 21.07 -11.56
N GLY A 544 -11.58 20.85 -12.00
CA GLY A 544 -12.74 21.56 -11.51
C GLY A 544 -14.01 20.75 -11.59
N GLU A 545 -14.95 21.04 -10.71
CA GLU A 545 -16.26 20.40 -10.66
C GLU A 545 -17.33 21.46 -10.32
N ARG A 546 -18.51 21.27 -10.85
CA ARG A 546 -19.71 22.01 -10.47
C ARG A 546 -20.91 21.09 -10.31
N ARG A 547 -21.69 21.30 -9.27
CA ARG A 547 -22.95 20.63 -8.97
C ARG A 547 -24.12 21.57 -9.16
N PHE A 548 -25.22 21.00 -9.68
CA PHE A 548 -26.46 21.71 -9.95
C PHE A 548 -27.60 20.95 -9.32
N ASP A 549 -28.35 21.57 -8.41
CA ASP A 549 -29.56 21.01 -7.84
C ASP A 549 -30.74 21.39 -8.71
N THR A 550 -31.53 20.42 -9.16
CA THR A 550 -32.75 20.61 -9.96
C THR A 550 -33.86 19.71 -9.46
N ASP A 551 -35.09 19.92 -9.88
CA ASP A 551 -36.23 19.06 -9.57
C ASP A 551 -36.04 17.62 -10.11
N ALA A 552 -35.27 17.45 -11.17
CA ALA A 552 -34.93 16.16 -11.77
C ALA A 552 -33.73 15.47 -11.10
N GLY A 553 -33.20 16.03 -10.03
CA GLY A 553 -32.07 15.52 -9.29
C GLY A 553 -30.85 16.44 -9.29
N GLN A 554 -29.78 15.96 -8.69
CA GLN A 554 -28.51 16.64 -8.65
C GLN A 554 -27.65 16.23 -9.84
N PHE A 555 -27.20 17.18 -10.62
CA PHE A 555 -26.24 17.01 -11.71
C PHE A 555 -24.85 17.45 -11.26
N ARG A 556 -23.84 16.73 -11.70
CA ARG A 556 -22.42 17.02 -11.48
C ARG A 556 -21.72 17.03 -12.82
N VAL A 557 -20.92 18.05 -13.07
CA VAL A 557 -20.06 18.14 -14.27
C VAL A 557 -18.67 18.58 -13.82
N GLY A 558 -17.66 17.91 -14.33
CA GLY A 558 -16.28 18.23 -14.00
C GLY A 558 -15.30 17.78 -15.08
N GLY A 559 -14.05 18.16 -14.87
CA GLY A 559 -12.96 17.77 -15.76
C GLY A 559 -11.60 18.10 -15.17
N ASN A 560 -10.58 17.56 -15.80
CA ASN A 560 -9.19 17.77 -15.40
C ASN A 560 -8.24 17.72 -16.60
N VAL A 561 -7.07 18.32 -16.40
CA VAL A 561 -5.92 18.22 -17.31
C VAL A 561 -4.68 17.96 -16.46
N ARG A 562 -3.85 16.99 -16.87
CA ARG A 562 -2.56 16.63 -16.27
C ARG A 562 -1.45 16.73 -17.30
N ILE A 563 -0.28 17.16 -16.85
CA ILE A 563 0.93 17.24 -17.64
C ILE A 563 2.06 16.62 -16.82
N TYR A 564 2.63 15.53 -17.31
CA TYR A 564 3.82 14.93 -16.75
C TYR A 564 5.05 15.39 -17.55
N THR A 565 6.09 15.72 -16.84
CA THR A 565 7.40 16.12 -17.39
C THR A 565 8.49 15.28 -16.73
N PRO A 566 8.64 13.98 -17.14
CA PRO A 566 9.71 13.14 -16.63
C PRO A 566 11.07 13.73 -17.00
N ASN A 567 12.04 13.59 -16.09
CA ASN A 567 13.41 14.04 -16.27
C ASN A 567 14.37 13.14 -15.49
N SER A 568 14.89 12.11 -16.17
CA SER A 568 15.79 11.12 -15.56
C SER A 568 17.23 11.22 -16.05
N ALA A 569 17.54 12.13 -16.97
CA ALA A 569 18.85 12.22 -17.62
C ALA A 569 19.33 10.85 -18.19
N GLY A 570 18.39 10.04 -18.67
CA GLY A 570 18.66 8.72 -19.24
C GLY A 570 18.92 7.61 -18.23
N THR A 571 18.76 7.86 -16.92
CA THR A 571 18.96 6.80 -15.91
C THR A 571 17.73 5.91 -15.73
N ILE A 572 16.55 6.38 -16.14
CA ILE A 572 15.27 5.64 -16.01
C ILE A 572 14.54 5.63 -17.36
N PHE A 573 14.39 6.80 -18.00
CA PHE A 573 13.63 6.96 -19.23
C PHE A 573 14.55 7.17 -20.43
N SER A 574 13.97 7.05 -21.62
CA SER A 574 14.67 7.35 -22.90
C SER A 574 14.82 8.86 -23.14
N ASP A 575 15.07 9.64 -22.11
CA ASP A 575 15.23 11.10 -22.13
C ASP A 575 16.71 11.53 -22.21
N THR A 576 17.50 10.80 -22.98
CA THR A 576 18.93 11.07 -23.22
C THR A 576 19.16 12.19 -24.23
N SER A 577 20.30 12.87 -24.13
CA SER A 577 20.86 13.74 -25.20
C SER A 577 19.88 14.79 -25.75
N GLY A 578 19.14 15.47 -24.90
CA GLY A 578 18.23 16.56 -25.27
C GLY A 578 16.83 16.12 -25.69
N VAL A 579 16.48 14.85 -25.56
CA VAL A 579 15.10 14.37 -25.72
C VAL A 579 14.28 14.83 -24.51
N VAL A 580 13.22 15.59 -24.74
CA VAL A 580 12.29 16.03 -23.71
C VAL A 580 10.99 15.24 -23.83
N ILE A 581 10.71 14.40 -22.84
CA ILE A 581 9.44 13.66 -22.75
C ILE A 581 8.40 14.55 -22.07
N ARG A 582 7.19 14.57 -22.62
CA ARG A 582 6.01 15.15 -22.02
C ARG A 582 4.83 14.23 -22.25
N ASN A 583 3.98 14.05 -21.25
CA ASN A 583 2.78 13.25 -21.38
C ASN A 583 1.56 14.06 -20.90
N TYR A 584 0.56 14.20 -21.76
CA TYR A 584 -0.65 14.97 -21.51
C TYR A 584 -1.84 14.04 -21.32
N GLU A 585 -2.59 14.29 -20.26
CA GLU A 585 -3.85 13.59 -19.98
C GLU A 585 -4.96 14.60 -19.70
N GLY A 586 -6.15 14.26 -20.10
CA GLY A 586 -7.34 15.06 -19.79
C GLY A 586 -8.58 14.21 -19.72
N GLY A 587 -9.54 14.66 -18.90
CA GLY A 587 -10.80 13.95 -18.76
C GLY A 587 -11.94 14.89 -18.48
N ILE A 588 -13.14 14.53 -18.95
CA ILE A 588 -14.40 15.20 -18.63
C ILE A 588 -15.38 14.16 -18.09
N TYR A 589 -16.20 14.54 -17.13
CA TYR A 589 -17.20 13.66 -16.57
C TYR A 589 -18.50 14.40 -16.27
N GLY A 590 -19.60 13.62 -16.34
CA GLY A 590 -20.90 14.04 -15.90
C GLY A 590 -21.55 12.98 -15.04
N GLY A 591 -22.28 13.40 -14.04
CA GLY A 591 -23.03 12.53 -13.13
C GLY A 591 -24.41 13.07 -12.85
N TRP A 592 -25.31 12.18 -12.59
CA TRP A 592 -26.66 12.47 -12.13
C TRP A 592 -26.99 11.57 -10.94
N GLU A 593 -27.63 12.16 -9.93
CA GLU A 593 -28.19 11.42 -8.79
C GLU A 593 -29.56 11.97 -8.41
N GLN A 594 -30.44 11.06 -8.00
CA GLN A 594 -31.80 11.39 -7.61
C GLN A 594 -32.26 10.52 -6.46
N PHE A 595 -32.99 11.12 -5.53
CA PHE A 595 -33.68 10.44 -4.45
C PHE A 595 -35.17 10.28 -4.79
N TYR A 596 -35.72 9.11 -4.47
CA TYR A 596 -37.10 8.75 -4.67
C TYR A 596 -37.70 8.15 -3.39
N LYS A 597 -39.03 8.12 -3.31
CA LYS A 597 -39.77 7.49 -2.21
C LYS A 597 -39.33 8.01 -0.84
N ASP A 598 -39.42 9.32 -0.62
CA ASP A 598 -39.03 9.96 0.63
C ASP A 598 -37.58 9.58 1.06
N GLU A 599 -36.67 9.67 0.10
CA GLU A 599 -35.23 9.38 0.23
C GLU A 599 -34.86 7.90 0.50
N ARG A 600 -35.84 6.97 0.39
CA ARG A 600 -35.58 5.53 0.57
C ARG A 600 -34.86 4.88 -0.61
N LEU A 601 -34.90 5.48 -1.78
CA LEU A 601 -34.23 4.99 -2.97
C LEU A 601 -33.37 6.10 -3.58
N LYS A 602 -32.06 5.87 -3.64
CA LYS A 602 -31.12 6.71 -4.36
C LYS A 602 -30.65 6.01 -5.62
N ALA A 603 -30.77 6.65 -6.77
CA ALA A 603 -30.18 6.18 -8.01
C ALA A 603 -29.11 7.18 -8.48
N SER A 604 -27.98 6.67 -8.99
CA SER A 604 -26.95 7.52 -9.57
C SER A 604 -26.35 6.89 -10.83
N VAL A 605 -26.01 7.75 -11.78
CA VAL A 605 -25.29 7.39 -13.00
C VAL A 605 -24.18 8.39 -13.23
N THR A 606 -23.01 7.93 -13.58
CA THR A 606 -21.86 8.78 -13.91
C THR A 606 -21.15 8.20 -15.13
N ALA A 607 -20.67 9.07 -15.99
CA ALA A 607 -19.85 8.69 -17.11
C ALA A 607 -18.66 9.64 -17.21
N ARG A 608 -17.49 9.11 -17.50
CA ARG A 608 -16.26 9.85 -17.66
C ARG A 608 -15.56 9.43 -18.94
N LEU A 609 -15.09 10.42 -19.71
CA LEU A 609 -14.28 10.24 -20.90
C LEU A 609 -12.88 10.75 -20.62
N ASP A 610 -11.89 9.86 -20.70
CA ASP A 610 -10.48 10.20 -20.50
C ASP A 610 -9.70 10.02 -21.80
N LYS A 611 -8.74 10.91 -22.04
CA LYS A 611 -7.81 10.88 -23.16
C LYS A 611 -6.39 11.13 -22.63
N ASN A 612 -5.50 10.16 -22.87
CA ASN A 612 -4.05 10.37 -22.84
C ASN A 612 -3.56 10.65 -24.27
N GLN A 613 -2.50 11.45 -24.43
CA GLN A 613 -2.00 11.82 -25.77
C GLN A 613 -1.68 10.60 -26.65
N ASN A 614 -1.19 9.50 -26.05
CA ASN A 614 -0.71 8.31 -26.75
C ASN A 614 -1.78 7.25 -27.00
N PHE A 615 -2.92 7.30 -26.31
CA PHE A 615 -3.96 6.27 -26.36
C PHE A 615 -5.29 6.82 -26.84
N GLN A 616 -6.16 5.95 -27.35
CA GLN A 616 -7.50 6.32 -27.76
C GLN A 616 -8.33 6.76 -26.54
N PRO A 617 -9.32 7.66 -26.73
CA PRO A 617 -10.25 8.03 -25.66
C PRO A 617 -10.99 6.83 -25.11
N LEU A 618 -11.11 6.74 -23.78
CA LEU A 618 -11.78 5.65 -23.08
C LEU A 618 -12.92 6.17 -22.20
N LEU A 619 -14.06 5.46 -22.28
CA LEU A 619 -15.25 5.77 -21.51
C LEU A 619 -15.34 4.88 -20.26
N SER A 620 -15.51 5.49 -19.10
CA SER A 620 -15.70 4.81 -17.80
C SER A 620 -17.11 5.12 -17.26
N PRO A 621 -18.12 4.29 -17.53
CA PRO A 621 -19.45 4.41 -16.94
C PRO A 621 -19.50 3.81 -15.55
N ALA A 622 -20.39 4.37 -14.72
CA ALA A 622 -20.78 3.80 -13.43
C ALA A 622 -22.26 4.09 -13.17
N ALA A 623 -22.96 3.11 -12.59
CA ALA A 623 -24.32 3.26 -12.16
C ALA A 623 -24.53 2.56 -10.82
N SER A 624 -25.40 3.14 -9.99
CA SER A 624 -25.66 2.55 -8.69
C SER A 624 -27.05 2.84 -8.16
N VAL A 625 -27.50 1.95 -7.28
CA VAL A 625 -28.76 2.06 -6.54
C VAL A 625 -28.50 1.77 -5.07
N VAL A 626 -28.98 2.65 -4.21
CA VAL A 626 -29.01 2.44 -2.76
C VAL A 626 -30.46 2.40 -2.33
N TYR A 627 -30.90 1.34 -1.70
CA TYR A 627 -32.26 1.13 -1.25
C TYR A 627 -32.35 0.89 0.24
N LYS A 628 -32.94 1.81 0.95
CA LYS A 628 -33.25 1.72 2.36
C LYS A 628 -34.55 0.90 2.52
N ALA A 629 -34.42 -0.41 2.73
CA ALA A 629 -35.55 -1.32 2.83
C ALA A 629 -36.39 -1.01 4.06
N ASN A 630 -35.75 -0.67 5.19
CA ASN A 630 -36.33 -0.15 6.42
C ASN A 630 -35.28 0.65 7.18
N GLU A 631 -35.60 1.12 8.37
CA GLU A 631 -34.68 1.95 9.20
C GLU A 631 -33.37 1.22 9.56
N ASN A 632 -33.41 -0.10 9.64
CA ASN A 632 -32.29 -0.94 10.05
C ASN A 632 -31.60 -1.66 8.89
N ASN A 633 -32.06 -1.54 7.65
CA ASN A 633 -31.54 -2.30 6.53
C ASN A 633 -31.42 -1.46 5.26
N THR A 634 -30.21 -1.37 4.73
CA THR A 634 -29.88 -0.70 3.47
C THR A 634 -29.21 -1.69 2.53
N LEU A 635 -29.74 -1.81 1.33
CA LEU A 635 -29.15 -2.59 0.23
C LEU A 635 -28.49 -1.66 -0.77
N ARG A 636 -27.35 -2.08 -1.29
CA ARG A 636 -26.57 -1.33 -2.27
C ARG A 636 -26.28 -2.22 -3.46
N PHE A 637 -26.39 -1.68 -4.64
CA PHE A 637 -25.97 -2.33 -5.88
C PHE A 637 -25.23 -1.31 -6.74
N SER A 638 -24.09 -1.70 -7.29
CA SER A 638 -23.35 -0.87 -8.23
C SER A 638 -22.71 -1.68 -9.34
N VAL A 639 -22.62 -1.05 -10.50
CA VAL A 639 -21.78 -1.48 -11.62
C VAL A 639 -20.88 -0.31 -11.98
N SER A 640 -19.60 -0.57 -12.10
CA SER A 640 -18.62 0.47 -12.39
C SER A 640 -17.51 -0.05 -13.28
N SER A 641 -16.88 0.88 -13.99
CA SER A 641 -15.66 0.58 -14.74
C SER A 641 -14.56 1.53 -14.33
N ALA A 642 -13.31 1.05 -14.45
CA ALA A 642 -12.14 1.86 -14.28
C ALA A 642 -11.11 1.58 -15.37
N ILE A 643 -10.26 2.56 -15.59
CA ILE A 643 -9.12 2.47 -16.51
C ILE A 643 -7.83 2.81 -15.75
N ARG A 644 -6.73 2.21 -16.17
CA ARG A 644 -5.38 2.61 -15.82
C ARG A 644 -4.60 2.91 -17.09
N ASN A 645 -4.16 4.14 -17.23
CA ASN A 645 -3.21 4.44 -18.30
C ASN A 645 -1.87 3.74 -17.99
N PRO A 646 -1.13 3.27 -19.02
CA PRO A 646 0.24 2.84 -18.84
C PRO A 646 1.04 3.94 -18.13
N THR A 647 1.85 3.57 -17.15
CA THR A 647 2.74 4.50 -16.45
C THR A 647 3.77 5.10 -17.41
N LEU A 648 4.50 6.13 -16.98
CA LEU A 648 5.61 6.65 -17.77
C LEU A 648 6.69 5.59 -17.98
N ALA A 649 6.90 4.69 -17.00
CA ALA A 649 7.79 3.55 -17.16
C ALA A 649 7.28 2.56 -18.22
N ASP A 650 5.98 2.19 -18.17
CA ASP A 650 5.39 1.33 -19.20
C ASP A 650 5.52 1.91 -20.62
N GLN A 651 5.58 3.22 -20.75
CA GLN A 651 5.64 3.93 -22.03
C GLN A 651 7.07 4.23 -22.50
N TYR A 652 7.98 4.69 -21.60
CA TYR A 652 9.23 5.34 -21.95
C TYR A 652 10.47 4.77 -21.25
N LEU A 653 10.33 3.69 -20.46
CA LEU A 653 11.45 3.09 -19.75
C LEU A 653 12.58 2.73 -20.73
N TYR A 654 13.79 3.05 -20.35
CA TYR A 654 15.02 2.55 -20.93
C TYR A 654 16.05 2.35 -19.82
N TYR A 655 16.17 1.13 -19.35
CA TYR A 655 17.02 0.81 -18.22
C TYR A 655 17.88 -0.41 -18.52
N ASN A 656 19.16 -0.18 -18.80
CA ASN A 656 20.10 -1.23 -19.15
C ASN A 656 20.72 -1.83 -17.87
N VAL A 657 20.32 -3.04 -17.55
CA VAL A 657 20.79 -3.78 -16.37
C VAL A 657 21.97 -4.73 -16.69
N GLY A 658 22.62 -4.55 -17.82
CA GLY A 658 23.75 -5.37 -18.28
C GLY A 658 23.31 -6.68 -18.93
N ARG A 659 22.63 -7.55 -18.21
CA ARG A 659 22.08 -8.82 -18.72
C ARG A 659 20.83 -8.64 -19.57
N ALA A 660 20.08 -7.58 -19.37
CA ALA A 660 18.89 -7.24 -20.12
C ALA A 660 18.74 -5.73 -20.25
N VAL A 661 17.93 -5.30 -21.21
CA VAL A 661 17.46 -3.92 -21.32
C VAL A 661 15.96 -3.92 -21.02
N LEU A 662 15.55 -3.17 -20.00
CA LEU A 662 14.14 -2.99 -19.63
C LEU A 662 13.58 -1.84 -20.47
N LEU A 663 12.50 -2.10 -21.21
CA LEU A 663 11.92 -1.16 -22.15
C LEU A 663 10.45 -0.88 -21.88
N GLY A 664 10.08 0.40 -21.97
CA GLY A 664 8.71 0.81 -22.24
C GLY A 664 8.34 0.47 -23.70
N ASN A 665 7.03 0.39 -23.97
CA ASN A 665 6.56 -0.11 -25.27
C ASN A 665 5.44 0.76 -25.85
N LEU A 666 5.79 1.95 -26.28
CA LEU A 666 4.79 2.86 -26.87
C LEU A 666 4.43 2.48 -28.33
N ASN A 667 5.36 1.89 -29.07
CA ASN A 667 5.24 1.72 -30.53
C ASN A 667 5.21 0.26 -30.99
N GLY A 668 5.26 -0.71 -30.07
CA GLY A 668 5.49 -2.11 -30.39
C GLY A 668 6.99 -2.45 -30.43
N PHE A 669 7.30 -3.72 -30.37
CA PHE A 669 8.66 -4.23 -30.41
C PHE A 669 8.72 -5.52 -31.22
N ASP A 670 9.47 -5.52 -32.32
CA ASP A 670 9.46 -6.57 -33.34
C ASP A 670 10.68 -7.49 -33.24
N SER A 671 10.51 -8.69 -33.76
CA SER A 671 11.61 -9.65 -34.04
C SER A 671 12.36 -10.10 -32.78
N LEU A 672 11.63 -10.51 -31.76
CA LEU A 672 12.17 -11.16 -30.58
C LEU A 672 12.18 -12.68 -30.74
N VAL A 673 13.08 -13.34 -30.03
CA VAL A 673 13.16 -14.79 -29.86
C VAL A 673 12.98 -15.10 -28.38
N THR A 674 12.28 -16.19 -28.07
CA THR A 674 12.13 -16.62 -26.66
C THR A 674 13.45 -17.14 -26.09
N ILE A 675 13.67 -17.00 -24.79
CA ILE A 675 14.87 -17.49 -24.12
C ILE A 675 14.96 -19.02 -24.25
N ASP A 676 13.84 -19.73 -24.12
CA ASP A 676 13.76 -21.19 -24.26
C ASP A 676 14.23 -21.67 -25.63
N ASN A 677 13.88 -20.94 -26.70
CA ASN A 677 14.30 -21.26 -28.06
C ASN A 677 15.82 -21.05 -28.23
N ILE A 678 16.37 -20.03 -27.58
CA ILE A 678 17.83 -19.83 -27.54
C ILE A 678 18.53 -20.97 -26.80
N VAL A 679 18.01 -21.41 -25.68
CA VAL A 679 18.52 -22.54 -24.89
C VAL A 679 18.43 -23.83 -25.71
N GLU A 680 17.31 -24.06 -26.40
CA GLU A 680 17.15 -25.19 -27.32
C GLU A 680 18.21 -25.19 -28.42
N TYR A 681 18.45 -24.04 -29.05
CA TYR A 681 19.52 -23.89 -30.05
C TYR A 681 20.90 -24.26 -29.49
N LEU A 682 21.21 -23.75 -28.30
CA LEU A 682 22.52 -24.03 -27.66
C LEU A 682 22.70 -25.51 -27.32
N GLY A 683 21.63 -26.23 -27.04
CA GLY A 683 21.63 -27.66 -26.76
C GLY A 683 21.76 -28.54 -28.00
N LYS A 684 21.55 -28.02 -29.25
CA LYS A 684 21.61 -28.80 -30.51
C LYS A 684 23.03 -29.12 -30.94
N PRO A 685 23.27 -30.29 -31.56
CA PRO A 685 24.53 -30.57 -32.25
C PRO A 685 24.82 -29.58 -33.36
N GLY A 686 26.11 -29.35 -33.69
CA GLY A 686 26.51 -28.31 -34.60
C GLY A 686 25.85 -28.32 -35.99
N ALA A 687 25.57 -29.50 -36.59
CA ALA A 687 24.87 -29.60 -37.87
C ALA A 687 23.39 -29.16 -37.77
N ASP A 688 22.72 -29.52 -36.69
CA ASP A 688 21.28 -29.22 -36.48
C ASP A 688 21.05 -27.72 -36.13
N ARG A 689 22.09 -27.02 -35.72
CA ARG A 689 22.02 -25.57 -35.46
C ARG A 689 21.78 -24.78 -36.74
N LEU A 690 22.23 -25.26 -37.88
CA LEU A 690 22.07 -24.56 -39.19
C LEU A 690 20.59 -24.47 -39.62
N THR A 691 19.79 -25.44 -39.24
CA THR A 691 18.37 -25.52 -39.62
C THR A 691 17.42 -25.16 -38.48
N HIS A 692 17.94 -24.64 -37.37
CA HIS A 692 17.12 -24.24 -36.25
C HIS A 692 16.24 -23.04 -36.60
N ASP A 693 14.97 -23.13 -36.35
CA ASP A 693 14.02 -22.03 -36.47
C ASP A 693 13.92 -21.29 -35.12
N PHE A 694 14.32 -20.04 -35.11
CA PHE A 694 14.28 -19.21 -33.92
C PHE A 694 12.87 -18.74 -33.52
N GLY A 695 11.86 -18.93 -34.39
CA GLY A 695 10.47 -18.64 -34.03
C GLY A 695 10.28 -17.18 -33.57
N TYR A 696 10.57 -16.24 -34.45
CA TYR A 696 10.43 -14.82 -34.14
C TYR A 696 9.02 -14.43 -33.77
N PHE A 697 8.85 -13.56 -32.77
CA PHE A 697 7.57 -12.98 -32.35
C PHE A 697 7.68 -11.47 -32.16
N ASP A 698 6.54 -10.80 -32.24
CA ASP A 698 6.40 -9.37 -32.10
C ASP A 698 5.53 -9.07 -30.85
N ILE A 699 5.74 -7.91 -30.23
CA ILE A 699 4.95 -7.40 -29.13
C ILE A 699 4.21 -6.16 -29.58
N ASP A 700 2.89 -6.17 -29.49
CA ASP A 700 2.04 -5.03 -29.81
C ASP A 700 2.34 -3.82 -28.94
N ALA A 701 2.08 -2.61 -29.45
CA ALA A 701 2.12 -1.38 -28.68
C ALA A 701 1.19 -1.45 -27.46
N ILE A 702 1.66 -0.93 -26.33
CA ILE A 702 0.97 -1.00 -25.04
C ILE A 702 -0.38 -0.26 -25.07
N ARG A 703 -1.36 -0.80 -24.36
CA ARG A 703 -2.73 -0.24 -24.23
C ARG A 703 -3.11 -0.06 -22.76
N PRO A 704 -4.04 0.87 -22.44
CA PRO A 704 -4.56 1.02 -21.09
C PRO A 704 -5.30 -0.22 -20.57
N GLU A 705 -5.10 -0.55 -19.28
CA GLU A 705 -5.87 -1.59 -18.58
C GLU A 705 -7.29 -1.15 -18.33
N ARG A 706 -8.21 -2.11 -18.31
CA ARG A 706 -9.63 -1.88 -18.05
C ARG A 706 -10.17 -2.88 -17.05
N VAL A 707 -11.02 -2.41 -16.12
CA VAL A 707 -11.77 -3.27 -15.20
C VAL A 707 -13.25 -2.91 -15.22
N ARG A 708 -14.10 -3.91 -15.10
CA ARG A 708 -15.54 -3.77 -14.86
C ARG A 708 -15.88 -4.54 -13.60
N THR A 709 -16.57 -3.88 -12.69
CA THR A 709 -16.94 -4.46 -11.39
C THR A 709 -18.44 -4.35 -11.18
N ALA A 710 -19.05 -5.44 -10.72
CA ALA A 710 -20.38 -5.46 -10.15
C ALA A 710 -20.26 -5.71 -8.65
N GLU A 711 -20.99 -4.96 -7.84
CA GLU A 711 -20.95 -5.06 -6.38
C GLU A 711 -22.37 -5.03 -5.79
N VAL A 712 -22.59 -5.89 -4.79
CA VAL A 712 -23.78 -5.90 -3.94
C VAL A 712 -23.36 -5.71 -2.51
N GLY A 713 -24.01 -4.82 -1.79
CA GLY A 713 -23.74 -4.56 -0.38
C GLY A 713 -25.02 -4.56 0.46
N TRP A 714 -24.86 -4.97 1.71
CA TRP A 714 -25.90 -4.93 2.74
C TRP A 714 -25.35 -4.28 4.00
N ARG A 715 -26.04 -3.26 4.46
CA ARG A 715 -25.76 -2.59 5.72
C ARG A 715 -26.95 -2.74 6.63
N ALA A 716 -26.72 -3.15 7.88
CA ALA A 716 -27.79 -3.40 8.84
C ALA A 716 -27.40 -3.04 10.28
N THR A 717 -28.41 -2.69 11.07
CA THR A 717 -28.35 -2.70 12.54
C THR A 717 -29.14 -3.89 13.04
N LEU A 718 -28.45 -4.89 13.59
CA LEU A 718 -29.06 -6.09 14.14
C LEU A 718 -29.20 -5.95 15.64
N PHE A 719 -30.36 -6.39 16.18
CA PHE A 719 -30.65 -6.38 17.61
C PHE A 719 -30.44 -5.00 18.27
N ASP A 720 -30.60 -3.93 17.49
CA ASP A 720 -30.42 -2.52 17.88
C ASP A 720 -29.03 -2.19 18.47
N ARG A 721 -28.01 -3.04 18.23
CA ARG A 721 -26.69 -2.92 18.87
C ARG A 721 -25.53 -3.31 17.98
N VAL A 722 -25.74 -4.20 17.02
CA VAL A 722 -24.68 -4.73 16.16
C VAL A 722 -24.80 -4.11 14.78
N PHE A 723 -23.86 -3.28 14.43
CA PHE A 723 -23.75 -2.69 13.10
C PHE A 723 -23.00 -3.67 12.18
N VAL A 724 -23.61 -3.97 11.04
CA VAL A 724 -23.10 -4.91 10.04
C VAL A 724 -22.94 -4.17 8.72
N ASP A 725 -21.81 -4.34 8.07
CA ASP A 725 -21.62 -3.95 6.67
C ASP A 725 -20.98 -5.11 5.92
N ALA A 726 -21.74 -5.71 5.01
CA ALA A 726 -21.30 -6.81 4.16
C ALA A 726 -21.36 -6.42 2.70
N ASN A 727 -20.39 -6.90 1.91
CA ASN A 727 -20.39 -6.71 0.46
C ASN A 727 -19.79 -7.90 -0.24
N TYR A 728 -20.25 -8.12 -1.48
CA TYR A 728 -19.68 -9.04 -2.45
C TYR A 728 -19.41 -8.31 -3.75
N TYR A 729 -18.26 -8.57 -4.37
CA TYR A 729 -17.90 -8.02 -5.66
C TYR A 729 -17.44 -9.09 -6.64
N TYR A 730 -17.66 -8.81 -7.92
CA TYR A 730 -17.14 -9.57 -9.05
C TYR A 730 -16.53 -8.60 -10.05
N SER A 731 -15.25 -8.81 -10.39
CA SER A 731 -14.49 -7.93 -11.27
C SER A 731 -13.93 -8.70 -12.45
N ASN A 732 -13.96 -8.07 -13.60
CA ASN A 732 -13.44 -8.59 -14.85
C ASN A 732 -12.42 -7.60 -15.42
N TYR A 733 -11.20 -8.08 -15.63
CA TYR A 733 -10.06 -7.29 -16.08
C TYR A 733 -9.65 -7.68 -17.48
N ASN A 734 -9.27 -6.68 -18.28
CA ASN A 734 -8.78 -6.84 -19.64
C ASN A 734 -7.53 -5.98 -19.84
N ASP A 735 -6.68 -6.41 -20.77
CA ASP A 735 -5.48 -5.69 -21.19
C ASP A 735 -4.52 -5.41 -19.99
N PHE A 736 -4.39 -6.35 -19.06
CA PHE A 736 -3.40 -6.20 -17.99
C PHE A 736 -2.03 -5.87 -18.54
N ILE A 737 -1.31 -4.95 -17.85
CA ILE A 737 0.05 -4.58 -18.20
C ILE A 737 1.02 -5.34 -17.30
N GLY A 738 1.92 -6.05 -17.93
CA GLY A 738 3.07 -6.73 -17.37
C GLY A 738 4.23 -6.66 -18.35
N TYR A 739 5.03 -7.72 -18.42
CA TYR A 739 6.25 -7.73 -19.22
C TYR A 739 6.43 -9.04 -19.96
N VAL A 740 7.02 -8.96 -21.16
CA VAL A 740 7.52 -10.11 -21.91
C VAL A 740 9.03 -10.05 -21.96
N ILE A 741 9.67 -11.21 -21.76
CA ILE A 741 11.12 -11.36 -21.92
C ILE A 741 11.38 -12.05 -23.24
N GLY A 742 12.29 -11.47 -24.04
CA GLY A 742 12.77 -12.03 -25.29
C GLY A 742 14.15 -11.50 -25.61
N ALA A 743 14.75 -12.03 -26.65
CA ALA A 743 16.06 -11.55 -27.10
C ALA A 743 16.04 -11.15 -28.57
N LYS A 744 16.75 -10.08 -28.91
CA LYS A 744 17.19 -9.83 -30.28
C LYS A 744 18.49 -10.56 -30.52
N ILE A 745 18.54 -11.26 -31.64
CA ILE A 745 19.72 -11.97 -32.07
C ILE A 745 20.26 -11.39 -33.39
N VAL A 746 21.57 -11.45 -33.57
CA VAL A 746 22.22 -11.25 -34.85
C VAL A 746 22.67 -12.60 -35.34
N GLU A 747 22.08 -13.05 -36.46
CA GLU A 747 22.44 -14.33 -37.04
C GLU A 747 23.76 -14.24 -37.84
N GLY A 748 24.67 -15.14 -37.56
CA GLY A 748 25.83 -15.40 -38.39
C GLY A 748 25.55 -16.44 -39.48
N THR A 749 26.55 -16.74 -40.28
CA THR A 749 26.43 -17.60 -41.47
C THR A 749 26.92 -19.03 -41.23
N THR A 750 27.53 -19.33 -40.10
CA THR A 750 28.04 -20.66 -39.77
C THR A 750 27.32 -21.27 -38.57
N ALA A 751 27.38 -22.57 -38.40
CA ALA A 751 26.79 -23.28 -37.26
C ALA A 751 27.35 -22.85 -35.88
N ILE A 752 28.56 -22.27 -35.89
CA ILE A 752 29.23 -21.81 -34.66
C ILE A 752 28.83 -20.38 -34.31
N ASP A 753 28.68 -19.51 -35.30
CA ASP A 753 28.40 -18.09 -35.15
C ASP A 753 26.98 -17.68 -35.54
N ARG A 754 26.07 -18.64 -35.77
CA ARG A 754 24.66 -18.37 -36.11
C ARG A 754 23.97 -17.53 -35.03
N LEU A 755 24.38 -17.70 -33.79
CA LEU A 755 23.99 -16.84 -32.68
C LEU A 755 25.17 -15.90 -32.33
N LYS A 756 25.39 -14.89 -33.20
CA LYS A 756 26.58 -14.00 -33.15
C LYS A 756 26.49 -13.00 -32.00
N GLU A 757 25.34 -12.42 -31.82
CA GLU A 757 25.06 -11.44 -30.76
C GLU A 757 23.65 -11.73 -30.18
N VAL A 758 23.53 -11.64 -28.88
CA VAL A 758 22.27 -11.82 -28.17
C VAL A 758 22.10 -10.68 -27.18
N GLN A 759 21.04 -9.92 -27.34
CA GLN A 759 20.65 -8.90 -26.38
C GLN A 759 19.27 -9.24 -25.83
N VAL A 760 19.20 -9.51 -24.54
CA VAL A 760 17.92 -9.78 -23.84
C VAL A 760 17.19 -8.46 -23.57
N TYR A 761 15.88 -8.48 -23.76
CA TYR A 761 14.97 -7.37 -23.49
C TYR A 761 13.82 -7.85 -22.59
N ARG A 762 13.42 -7.01 -21.65
CA ARG A 762 12.16 -7.11 -20.92
C ARG A 762 11.29 -5.94 -21.37
N VAL A 763 10.22 -6.21 -22.10
CA VAL A 763 9.40 -5.21 -22.78
C VAL A 763 8.03 -5.17 -22.15
N ALA A 764 7.50 -3.98 -21.88
CA ALA A 764 6.13 -3.81 -21.38
C ALA A 764 5.11 -4.31 -22.41
N ALA A 765 4.14 -5.09 -21.98
CA ALA A 765 3.15 -5.74 -22.84
C ALA A 765 1.79 -5.89 -22.15
N ASN A 766 0.72 -6.03 -22.94
CA ASN A 766 -0.60 -6.34 -22.42
C ASN A 766 -0.86 -7.85 -22.49
N ALA A 767 -1.43 -8.37 -21.40
CA ALA A 767 -1.96 -9.72 -21.37
C ALA A 767 -3.09 -9.89 -22.39
N THR A 768 -3.15 -11.04 -23.01
CA THR A 768 -4.20 -11.41 -23.97
C THR A 768 -5.40 -12.05 -23.29
N GLU A 769 -5.20 -12.67 -22.13
CA GLU A 769 -6.24 -13.33 -21.37
C GLU A 769 -7.04 -12.36 -20.51
N GLN A 770 -8.31 -12.68 -20.34
CA GLN A 770 -9.23 -11.99 -19.47
C GLN A 770 -9.15 -12.57 -18.07
N VAL A 771 -8.98 -11.72 -17.07
CA VAL A 771 -8.83 -12.13 -15.68
C VAL A 771 -10.07 -11.78 -14.87
N THR A 772 -10.54 -12.70 -14.05
CA THR A 772 -11.68 -12.49 -13.15
C THR A 772 -11.28 -12.65 -11.70
N THR A 773 -11.74 -11.73 -10.87
CA THR A 773 -11.61 -11.81 -9.41
C THR A 773 -12.97 -11.65 -8.76
N GLN A 774 -13.12 -12.25 -7.59
CA GLN A 774 -14.30 -12.05 -6.76
C GLN A 774 -13.88 -11.97 -5.29
N GLY A 775 -14.74 -11.37 -4.49
CA GLY A 775 -14.49 -11.31 -3.05
C GLY A 775 -15.73 -10.95 -2.27
N PHE A 776 -15.66 -11.32 -1.00
CA PHE A 776 -16.67 -11.05 -0.01
C PHE A 776 -16.01 -10.43 1.20
N SER A 777 -16.64 -9.42 1.79
CA SER A 777 -16.19 -8.93 3.08
C SER A 777 -17.37 -8.57 4.00
N ILE A 778 -17.17 -8.78 5.30
CA ILE A 778 -18.13 -8.43 6.33
C ILE A 778 -17.42 -7.74 7.49
N GLY A 779 -17.98 -6.62 7.92
CA GLY A 779 -17.55 -5.88 9.11
C GLY A 779 -18.66 -5.87 10.15
N LEU A 780 -18.28 -6.02 11.41
CA LEU A 780 -19.16 -6.02 12.57
C LEU A 780 -18.62 -4.99 13.57
N ASN A 781 -19.50 -4.19 14.12
CA ASN A 781 -19.15 -3.25 15.19
C ASN A 781 -20.28 -3.22 16.23
N THR A 782 -19.92 -3.27 17.52
CA THR A 782 -20.88 -3.19 18.61
C THR A 782 -20.32 -2.41 19.79
N PHE A 783 -21.19 -1.66 20.47
CA PHE A 783 -20.84 -0.91 21.67
C PHE A 783 -21.27 -1.66 22.91
N LEU A 784 -20.32 -1.89 23.82
CA LEU A 784 -20.53 -2.59 25.09
C LEU A 784 -20.61 -1.56 26.25
N GLY A 785 -21.75 -0.91 26.37
CA GLY A 785 -21.96 0.21 27.31
C GLY A 785 -21.32 1.50 26.77
N ASP A 786 -20.99 2.42 27.69
CA ASP A 786 -20.63 3.80 27.35
C ASP A 786 -19.16 3.99 26.96
N TYR A 787 -18.29 3.00 27.22
CA TYR A 787 -16.84 3.16 27.12
C TYR A 787 -16.14 2.10 26.28
N GLN A 788 -16.82 1.04 25.89
CA GLN A 788 -16.21 -0.09 25.23
C GLN A 788 -16.82 -0.34 23.86
N SER A 789 -16.00 -0.73 22.92
CA SER A 789 -16.45 -1.21 21.61
C SER A 789 -15.70 -2.48 21.23
N LEU A 790 -16.41 -3.35 20.54
CA LEU A 790 -15.86 -4.54 19.90
C LEU A 790 -16.09 -4.42 18.40
N SER A 791 -15.05 -4.57 17.62
CA SER A 791 -15.09 -4.56 16.17
C SER A 791 -14.47 -5.82 15.61
N GLY A 792 -14.92 -6.24 14.45
CA GLY A 792 -14.32 -7.33 13.73
C GLY A 792 -14.65 -7.27 12.26
N ASN A 793 -13.76 -7.79 11.43
CA ASN A 793 -14.04 -7.95 10.02
C ASN A 793 -13.37 -9.21 9.49
N TYR A 794 -13.95 -9.71 8.42
CA TYR A 794 -13.42 -10.81 7.64
C TYR A 794 -13.48 -10.45 6.15
N SER A 795 -12.48 -10.84 5.40
CA SER A 795 -12.40 -10.65 3.95
C SER A 795 -11.89 -11.91 3.28
N TRP A 796 -12.53 -12.23 2.17
CA TRP A 796 -12.15 -13.28 1.26
C TRP A 796 -12.00 -12.69 -0.14
N ASN A 797 -10.87 -12.94 -0.80
CA ASN A 797 -10.57 -12.48 -2.14
C ASN A 797 -10.00 -13.64 -2.96
N LYS A 798 -10.47 -13.82 -4.17
CA LYS A 798 -10.06 -14.94 -5.02
C LYS A 798 -9.86 -14.51 -6.46
N LEU A 799 -8.73 -14.91 -7.03
CA LEU A 799 -8.52 -14.99 -8.47
C LEU A 799 -9.22 -16.24 -8.97
N THR A 800 -10.18 -16.11 -9.90
CA THR A 800 -11.06 -17.21 -10.33
C THR A 800 -10.76 -17.73 -11.72
N SER A 801 -9.96 -17.00 -12.51
CA SER A 801 -9.49 -17.49 -13.81
C SER A 801 -8.24 -18.36 -13.62
N ASP A 802 -8.18 -19.47 -14.33
CA ASP A 802 -6.91 -20.15 -14.57
C ASP A 802 -6.16 -19.30 -15.61
N VAL A 803 -5.17 -18.55 -15.15
CA VAL A 803 -4.40 -17.65 -16.01
C VAL A 803 -3.12 -18.37 -16.40
N ASN A 804 -2.97 -18.62 -17.71
CA ASN A 804 -1.74 -19.18 -18.27
C ASN A 804 -0.87 -18.11 -18.97
N ASP A 805 -1.35 -16.87 -19.02
CA ASP A 805 -0.63 -15.76 -19.62
C ASP A 805 0.40 -15.18 -18.60
N PRO A 806 1.71 -15.32 -18.83
CA PRO A 806 2.74 -14.87 -17.89
C PRO A 806 2.80 -13.34 -17.73
N ILE A 807 2.08 -12.59 -18.59
CA ILE A 807 2.02 -11.13 -18.51
C ILE A 807 1.07 -10.67 -17.40
N VAL A 808 0.11 -11.49 -17.01
CA VAL A 808 -0.84 -11.13 -15.95
C VAL A 808 -0.08 -10.94 -14.64
N PRO A 809 -0.20 -9.76 -14.01
CA PRO A 809 0.48 -9.50 -12.75
C PRO A 809 -0.01 -10.45 -11.65
N ALA A 810 0.89 -10.79 -10.75
CA ALA A 810 0.60 -11.60 -9.59
C ALA A 810 -0.53 -11.02 -8.73
N PHE A 811 -1.37 -11.89 -8.20
CA PHE A 811 -2.49 -11.49 -7.35
C PHE A 811 -2.02 -10.94 -6.00
N ASN A 812 -0.96 -11.48 -5.42
CA ASN A 812 -0.26 -11.02 -4.21
C ASN A 812 -1.18 -10.67 -3.04
N THR A 813 -2.26 -11.41 -2.89
CA THR A 813 -3.29 -11.10 -1.90
C THR A 813 -3.72 -12.39 -1.21
N PRO A 814 -3.78 -12.41 0.13
CA PRO A 814 -4.26 -13.57 0.87
C PRO A 814 -5.72 -13.88 0.51
N GLU A 815 -6.06 -15.16 0.36
CA GLU A 815 -7.44 -15.56 0.10
C GLU A 815 -8.31 -15.22 1.32
N HIS A 816 -7.82 -15.48 2.53
CA HIS A 816 -8.54 -15.23 3.78
C HIS A 816 -7.76 -14.30 4.72
N LYS A 817 -8.46 -13.35 5.30
CA LYS A 817 -7.93 -12.52 6.40
C LYS A 817 -9.05 -12.06 7.32
N PHE A 818 -8.73 -11.85 8.61
CA PHE A 818 -9.67 -11.26 9.56
C PHE A 818 -8.96 -10.39 10.61
N ASN A 819 -9.73 -9.48 11.17
CA ASN A 819 -9.34 -8.63 12.30
C ASN A 819 -10.40 -8.69 13.40
N VAL A 820 -9.94 -8.63 14.65
CA VAL A 820 -10.81 -8.48 15.83
C VAL A 820 -10.17 -7.45 16.76
N GLY A 821 -10.93 -6.40 17.08
CA GLY A 821 -10.47 -5.29 17.92
C GLY A 821 -11.40 -5.07 19.12
N TRP A 822 -10.80 -4.79 20.26
CA TRP A 822 -11.48 -4.28 21.44
C TRP A 822 -10.88 -2.95 21.84
N ASN A 823 -11.74 -1.98 22.15
CA ASN A 823 -11.33 -0.65 22.58
C ASN A 823 -12.09 -0.22 23.84
N LEU A 824 -11.36 0.35 24.79
CA LEU A 824 -11.84 1.08 25.94
C LEU A 824 -11.52 2.58 25.73
N ARG A 825 -12.54 3.44 25.80
CA ARG A 825 -12.41 4.86 25.47
C ARG A 825 -12.84 5.74 26.63
N ASN A 826 -12.00 6.72 26.97
CA ASN A 826 -12.30 7.78 27.91
C ASN A 826 -12.91 7.29 29.23
N TYR A 827 -12.47 6.13 29.74
CA TYR A 827 -12.96 5.57 31.00
C TYR A 827 -12.49 6.42 32.18
N PRO A 828 -13.37 7.02 32.98
CA PRO A 828 -12.99 7.91 34.10
C PRO A 828 -12.41 7.11 35.27
N ILE A 829 -11.13 7.36 35.61
CA ILE A 829 -10.42 6.66 36.70
C ILE A 829 -10.89 7.15 38.08
N LYS A 830 -11.26 8.42 38.18
CA LYS A 830 -11.73 9.04 39.45
C LYS A 830 -13.08 9.70 39.28
N LYS A 831 -13.86 9.76 40.38
CA LYS A 831 -15.20 10.40 40.41
C LYS A 831 -15.25 11.84 39.91
N LYS A 832 -14.09 12.55 39.83
CA LYS A 832 -13.97 13.93 39.30
C LYS A 832 -13.77 14.03 37.80
N LYS A 833 -13.76 12.93 37.05
CA LYS A 833 -13.59 12.91 35.56
C LYS A 833 -12.35 13.67 35.01
N GLU A 834 -11.33 13.89 35.84
CA GLU A 834 -10.13 14.64 35.45
C GLU A 834 -9.07 13.76 34.75
N MET A 835 -9.21 12.44 34.86
CA MET A 835 -8.29 11.48 34.22
C MET A 835 -9.09 10.43 33.48
N LEU A 836 -8.78 10.29 32.18
CA LEU A 836 -9.46 9.37 31.27
C LEU A 836 -8.46 8.29 30.82
N LEU A 837 -8.88 7.03 30.99
CA LEU A 837 -8.12 5.86 30.53
C LEU A 837 -8.64 5.43 29.16
N GLY A 838 -7.73 5.21 28.23
CA GLY A 838 -7.97 4.52 26.98
C GLY A 838 -7.14 3.24 26.91
N ALA A 839 -7.67 2.20 26.29
CA ALA A 839 -6.91 0.99 25.97
C ALA A 839 -7.47 0.36 24.70
N GLY A 840 -6.63 -0.33 23.96
CA GLY A 840 -7.06 -1.02 22.76
C GLY A 840 -6.16 -2.22 22.48
N VAL A 841 -6.77 -3.28 21.98
CA VAL A 841 -6.08 -4.47 21.48
C VAL A 841 -6.74 -4.85 20.16
N ASN A 842 -5.92 -5.10 19.16
CA ASN A 842 -6.35 -5.61 17.87
C ASN A 842 -5.55 -6.86 17.52
N TYR A 843 -6.25 -7.90 17.11
CA TYR A 843 -5.66 -9.10 16.54
C TYR A 843 -6.01 -9.17 15.06
N LYS A 844 -5.01 -9.33 14.20
CA LYS A 844 -5.20 -9.61 12.78
C LYS A 844 -4.54 -10.93 12.42
N TRP A 845 -5.21 -11.69 11.57
CA TRP A 845 -4.69 -12.89 10.96
C TRP A 845 -4.75 -12.80 9.44
N ILE A 846 -3.68 -13.22 8.79
CA ILE A 846 -3.49 -13.19 7.35
C ILE A 846 -3.05 -14.57 6.91
N GLU A 847 -3.77 -15.17 5.96
CA GLU A 847 -3.41 -16.43 5.34
C GLU A 847 -2.13 -16.29 4.50
N GLY A 848 -1.36 -17.38 4.44
CA GLY A 848 -0.18 -17.44 3.58
C GLY A 848 -0.54 -17.43 2.09
N PHE A 849 0.30 -16.83 1.29
CA PHE A 849 0.10 -16.73 -0.15
C PHE A 849 1.45 -16.68 -0.88
N LEU A 850 1.44 -16.97 -2.18
CA LEU A 850 2.59 -16.76 -3.04
C LEU A 850 2.70 -15.25 -3.32
N PHE A 851 3.85 -14.68 -2.99
CA PHE A 851 4.21 -13.33 -3.39
C PHE A 851 5.13 -13.41 -4.61
N GLU A 852 4.70 -12.81 -5.70
CA GLU A 852 5.45 -12.70 -6.94
C GLU A 852 5.81 -11.23 -7.16
N GLY A 853 7.06 -10.92 -6.96
CA GLY A 853 7.66 -9.62 -7.28
C GLY A 853 8.46 -9.71 -8.57
N SER A 854 9.73 -9.30 -8.53
CA SER A 854 10.70 -9.65 -9.57
C SER A 854 11.12 -11.13 -9.40
N PRO A 855 11.83 -11.71 -10.38
CA PRO A 855 12.39 -13.05 -10.22
C PRO A 855 13.23 -13.23 -8.95
N GLN A 856 13.94 -12.17 -8.51
CA GLN A 856 14.71 -12.16 -7.26
C GLN A 856 13.81 -12.22 -6.02
N PHE A 857 12.59 -11.68 -6.09
CA PHE A 857 11.70 -11.51 -4.95
C PHE A 857 10.36 -12.20 -5.17
N THR A 858 10.42 -13.46 -5.56
CA THR A 858 9.26 -14.36 -5.68
C THR A 858 9.38 -15.51 -4.67
N GLY A 859 8.32 -15.79 -3.93
CA GLY A 859 8.30 -16.89 -2.97
C GLY A 859 7.10 -16.85 -2.02
N SER A 860 6.96 -17.91 -1.24
CA SER A 860 5.81 -18.10 -0.35
C SER A 860 5.94 -17.31 0.96
N ILE A 861 4.89 -16.56 1.30
CA ILE A 861 4.69 -15.96 2.61
C ILE A 861 3.82 -16.90 3.44
N SER A 862 4.30 -17.29 4.61
CA SER A 862 3.54 -18.15 5.54
C SER A 862 2.39 -17.40 6.20
N SER A 863 1.33 -18.11 6.60
CA SER A 863 0.25 -17.51 7.40
C SER A 863 0.77 -16.95 8.72
N TYR A 864 0.26 -15.80 9.13
CA TYR A 864 0.70 -15.15 10.36
C TYR A 864 -0.43 -14.41 11.07
N GLY A 865 -0.26 -14.25 12.40
CA GLY A 865 -1.11 -13.43 13.23
C GLY A 865 -0.31 -12.37 13.97
N LEU A 866 -0.86 -11.17 14.08
CA LEU A 866 -0.24 -10.04 14.77
C LEU A 866 -1.20 -9.48 15.82
N VAL A 867 -0.66 -9.10 16.96
CA VAL A 867 -1.39 -8.41 18.03
C VAL A 867 -0.84 -7.00 18.18
N ASP A 868 -1.71 -6.01 17.99
CA ASP A 868 -1.38 -4.62 18.25
C ASP A 868 -2.08 -4.18 19.54
N ALA A 869 -1.41 -3.44 20.41
CA ALA A 869 -1.96 -3.04 21.69
C ALA A 869 -1.55 -1.61 22.08
N GLN A 870 -2.43 -0.92 22.80
CA GLN A 870 -2.13 0.40 23.37
C GLN A 870 -2.83 0.62 24.72
N CYS A 871 -2.26 1.50 25.52
CA CYS A 871 -2.87 2.06 26.71
C CYS A 871 -2.56 3.57 26.76
N SER A 872 -3.55 4.38 27.06
CA SER A 872 -3.39 5.83 27.12
C SER A 872 -4.05 6.42 28.35
N LEU A 873 -3.44 7.47 28.87
CA LEU A 873 -3.92 8.26 29.99
C LEU A 873 -4.02 9.72 29.57
N THR A 874 -5.24 10.24 29.54
CA THR A 874 -5.50 11.64 29.17
C THR A 874 -5.89 12.42 30.40
N LYS A 875 -5.29 13.60 30.59
CA LYS A 875 -5.60 14.51 31.69
C LYS A 875 -5.58 15.95 31.22
N ASP A 876 -6.56 16.72 31.72
CA ASP A 876 -6.63 18.17 31.52
C ASP A 876 -5.83 18.90 32.58
N TYR A 877 -5.06 19.89 32.16
CA TYR A 877 -4.28 20.80 32.97
C TYR A 877 -4.69 22.25 32.66
N LEU A 878 -4.62 23.11 33.67
CA LEU A 878 -4.71 24.55 33.46
C LEU A 878 -3.29 25.10 33.42
N ILE A 879 -2.86 25.56 32.25
CA ILE A 879 -1.56 26.19 32.03
C ILE A 879 -1.81 27.62 31.57
N ASN A 880 -1.41 28.60 32.39
CA ASN A 880 -1.65 30.04 32.13
C ASN A 880 -3.13 30.33 31.76
N ASP A 881 -4.05 29.83 32.59
CA ASP A 881 -5.51 29.93 32.42
C ASP A 881 -6.07 29.31 31.14
N THR A 882 -5.22 28.62 30.35
CA THR A 882 -5.62 27.87 29.16
C THR A 882 -5.76 26.39 29.52
N LYS A 883 -6.90 25.79 29.18
CA LYS A 883 -7.08 24.36 29.33
C LYS A 883 -6.23 23.62 28.31
N THR A 884 -5.28 22.84 28.78
CA THR A 884 -4.36 22.05 27.97
C THR A 884 -4.61 20.58 28.27
N THR A 885 -4.91 19.79 27.25
CA THR A 885 -5.10 18.34 27.35
C THR A 885 -3.80 17.61 27.04
N ILE A 886 -3.31 16.81 27.99
CA ILE A 886 -2.09 16.01 27.79
C ILE A 886 -2.51 14.52 27.78
N THR A 887 -2.09 13.81 26.75
CA THR A 887 -2.28 12.37 26.60
C THR A 887 -0.90 11.68 26.65
N TYR A 888 -0.73 10.78 27.60
CA TYR A 888 0.40 9.85 27.68
C TYR A 888 -0.06 8.52 27.09
N LYS A 889 0.73 7.93 26.22
CA LYS A 889 0.37 6.67 25.56
C LYS A 889 1.58 5.75 25.46
N ILE A 890 1.35 4.48 25.77
CA ILE A 890 2.20 3.38 25.38
C ILE A 890 1.49 2.57 24.30
N GLY A 891 2.17 2.30 23.22
CA GLY A 891 1.63 1.55 22.09
C GLY A 891 2.66 0.57 21.54
N SER A 892 2.17 -0.43 20.87
CA SER A 892 3.02 -1.40 20.15
C SER A 892 2.25 -1.98 18.97
N SER A 893 2.82 -1.91 17.79
CA SER A 893 2.49 -2.82 16.72
C SER A 893 3.23 -4.14 16.94
N ASN A 894 2.58 -5.26 16.58
CA ASN A 894 3.13 -6.61 16.76
C ASN A 894 3.67 -6.85 18.19
N ALA A 895 2.86 -6.58 19.20
CA ALA A 895 3.26 -6.60 20.62
C ALA A 895 3.87 -7.93 21.08
N LEU A 896 3.51 -9.04 20.43
CA LEU A 896 4.05 -10.38 20.72
C LEU A 896 5.38 -10.68 20.01
N ASN A 897 5.88 -9.74 19.19
CA ASN A 897 7.12 -9.87 18.42
C ASN A 897 7.13 -11.11 17.49
N ASN A 898 6.03 -11.39 16.83
CA ASN A 898 5.97 -12.42 15.81
C ASN A 898 6.67 -11.89 14.54
N GLN A 899 7.90 -12.33 14.29
CA GLN A 899 8.69 -11.89 13.13
C GLN A 899 8.13 -12.52 11.86
N VAL A 900 7.69 -11.67 10.92
CA VAL A 900 7.01 -12.10 9.70
C VAL A 900 7.50 -11.34 8.48
N TYR A 901 7.56 -12.03 7.35
CA TYR A 901 7.66 -11.38 6.05
C TYR A 901 6.28 -10.86 5.62
N GLN A 902 6.16 -9.57 5.34
CA GLN A 902 4.97 -8.99 4.72
C GLN A 902 5.13 -8.86 3.19
N VAL A 903 6.38 -8.88 2.75
CA VAL A 903 6.82 -8.89 1.35
C VAL A 903 7.94 -9.90 1.24
N PHE A 904 7.92 -10.77 0.24
CA PHE A 904 9.04 -11.69 0.01
C PHE A 904 10.26 -10.91 -0.46
N GLY A 905 11.43 -11.21 0.09
CA GLY A 905 12.65 -10.42 -0.11
C GLY A 905 12.72 -9.14 0.72
N GLY A 906 11.66 -8.78 1.43
CA GLY A 906 11.68 -7.72 2.43
C GLY A 906 12.22 -8.18 3.78
N PRO A 907 12.21 -7.30 4.80
CA PRO A 907 12.69 -7.62 6.13
C PRO A 907 11.71 -8.50 6.92
N LEU A 908 12.22 -9.19 7.93
CA LEU A 908 11.39 -9.75 9.01
C LEU A 908 10.89 -8.63 9.91
N VAL A 909 9.61 -8.26 9.74
CA VAL A 909 8.97 -7.20 10.50
C VAL A 909 8.65 -7.71 11.91
N GLY A 910 9.30 -7.15 12.90
CA GLY A 910 9.13 -7.47 14.31
C GLY A 910 8.25 -6.45 15.04
N ARG A 911 8.37 -6.46 16.37
CA ARG A 911 7.70 -5.50 17.25
C ARG A 911 8.26 -4.09 17.07
N LEU A 912 7.36 -3.10 17.18
CA LEU A 912 7.71 -1.69 17.29
C LEU A 912 6.90 -1.07 18.45
N ALA A 913 7.47 -1.09 19.65
CA ALA A 913 6.87 -0.49 20.84
C ALA A 913 7.35 0.94 21.04
N TYR A 914 6.47 1.81 21.55
CA TYR A 914 6.78 3.22 21.76
C TYR A 914 6.04 3.82 22.95
N LEU A 915 6.61 4.90 23.47
CA LEU A 915 5.96 5.84 24.37
C LEU A 915 5.67 7.14 23.63
N SER A 916 4.53 7.77 23.89
CA SER A 916 4.26 9.09 23.35
C SER A 916 3.61 10.02 24.36
N ILE A 917 3.88 11.31 24.17
CA ILE A 917 3.24 12.42 24.88
C ILE A 917 2.65 13.32 23.80
N GLN A 918 1.35 13.55 23.89
CA GLN A 918 0.66 14.48 22.99
C GLN A 918 0.02 15.61 23.82
N ILE A 919 0.21 16.83 23.37
CA ILE A 919 -0.32 18.07 23.97
C ILE A 919 -1.25 18.73 22.96
N ASN A 920 -2.49 19.06 23.42
CA ASN A 920 -3.51 19.72 22.61
C ASN A 920 -4.10 20.92 23.33
#